data_d0770d6340853e69f5e61aba52654bcc
#
_entry.id   d0770d6340853e69f5e61aba52654bcc
#
_cell.length_a   1.000
_cell.length_b   1.000
_cell.length_c   1.000
_cell.angle_alpha   90.00
_cell.angle_beta   90.00
_cell.angle_gamma   90.00
#
_symmetry.space_group_name_H-M   'P 1'
#
loop_
_entity.id
_entity.type
_entity.pdbx_description
1 polymer ?
#
loop_
_entity_poly.entity_id
_entity_poly.type
_entity_poly.pdbx_seq_one_letter_code
_entity_poly.pdbx_strand_id
1 'polypeptide(L)'
;VAEADPIASLSPAGERYFNRELSWLAFNQRVLEEAMNRAHPLLERLRFLSISGANLDEFFSVRVAGLKGQQLQDVDLRSADGLTPAQQLGAITETTASLMRAQQKVWGALHGELVQVGIEVIGPSAEMDVGCAGWLREHFLTQIFPILTPQALDPAHPFPFIPNQGLSIVFDLERLSDKQPIRELVMIPSSLARFVRIPGEPMRYMALEAVIRRFSADLFPGYRVRNSGVFRIIRDSDIEIEEEAEDLVRYFRSAIKRRRRGRVIRMEIEERIPEPVEEMLQDMLQGHEAIVVEVEGFIGIGDLSGIVDADRPDLKFEPYAPRFPERIREYGGDCFAAIRAKDIVVHHPYEAFDVVISFLKQAASDPDVVAIKQTLYRAGKQSAIIRALIDAAEAGKSVTAVVELKARFDEEQNLMWADALERAGVQVVYGFIDWKTHAKVSMVVRREGDQFRSYCHFGTGNYHPITARIYTDLSFFTADPAYSRDAAALFNYITGYVEPQRLEKLVMSPRDLRDTLCACIDAEIDHVRAGRPGTIWAKMNSLVDPAIIEKLYAASNAGVQIDLIVRGICCLRPGVPGMSENIRVKSVVGRFLEHSRITVFGNGKALPNNGAKVYISSADWMPRNFDRRVEFLAPVENPTVHDQILDQVMVANLIDTEQSWVLDRDGHYTRLEPGDRPFNLHRYFMTNPSLSGRGAAQEHGAVPTLRLRGRA
;
A
#
# COMPACT_ATOMS: atom_id res chain seq x y z
N VAL A 1 -3.35 40.18 -17.87
CA VAL A 1 -1.91 39.88 -17.83
C VAL A 1 -1.75 39.08 -16.53
N ALA A 2 -1.61 37.75 -16.65
CA ALA A 2 -1.28 36.91 -15.50
C ALA A 2 0.11 37.39 -15.03
N GLU A 3 0.21 37.84 -13.80
CA GLU A 3 1.50 38.08 -13.15
C GLU A 3 2.28 36.75 -13.16
N ALA A 4 3.46 36.76 -13.80
CA ALA A 4 4.35 35.62 -13.82
C ALA A 4 4.68 35.22 -12.39
N ASP A 5 4.50 33.95 -12.06
CA ASP A 5 4.82 33.42 -10.74
C ASP A 5 6.30 33.76 -10.40
N PRO A 6 6.58 34.56 -9.36
CA PRO A 6 7.92 35.04 -9.09
C PRO A 6 8.91 33.90 -8.77
N ILE A 7 8.40 32.71 -8.39
CA ILE A 7 9.22 31.53 -8.10
C ILE A 7 9.61 30.81 -9.38
N ALA A 8 8.73 30.75 -10.40
CA ALA A 8 9.01 30.11 -11.68
C ALA A 8 10.21 30.74 -12.43
N SER A 9 10.55 31.99 -12.12
CA SER A 9 11.71 32.68 -12.69
C SER A 9 13.06 32.36 -12.02
N LEU A 10 13.06 31.66 -10.87
CA LEU A 10 14.25 31.50 -10.03
C LEU A 10 14.92 30.13 -10.19
N SER A 11 14.25 29.12 -10.78
CA SER A 11 14.79 27.76 -10.82
C SER A 11 14.27 26.96 -12.02
N PRO A 12 15.12 26.22 -12.73
CA PRO A 12 14.66 25.26 -13.75
C PRO A 12 13.70 24.22 -13.14
N ALA A 13 12.78 23.68 -13.92
CA ALA A 13 11.78 22.72 -13.44
C ALA A 13 12.41 21.51 -12.71
N GLY A 14 13.56 21.02 -13.17
CA GLY A 14 14.32 19.94 -12.54
C GLY A 14 14.92 20.28 -11.17
N GLU A 15 15.03 21.54 -10.79
CA GLU A 15 15.51 21.97 -9.47
C GLU A 15 14.37 22.16 -8.47
N ARG A 16 13.11 22.14 -8.94
CA ARG A 16 11.92 22.37 -8.10
C ARG A 16 11.30 21.09 -7.60
N TYR A 17 11.49 19.98 -8.30
CA TYR A 17 10.84 18.71 -7.98
C TYR A 17 11.82 17.57 -7.91
N PHE A 18 11.56 16.62 -7.01
CA PHE A 18 12.15 15.30 -7.09
C PHE A 18 11.39 14.43 -8.08
N ASN A 19 12.12 13.55 -8.79
CA ASN A 19 11.50 12.54 -9.62
C ASN A 19 10.61 11.62 -8.78
N ARG A 20 9.40 11.39 -9.25
CA ARG A 20 8.40 10.59 -8.56
C ARG A 20 8.84 9.14 -8.35
N GLU A 21 9.44 8.52 -9.36
CA GLU A 21 9.82 7.11 -9.31
C GLU A 21 11.07 6.89 -8.45
N LEU A 22 12.02 7.81 -8.52
CA LEU A 22 13.20 7.79 -7.63
C LEU A 22 12.80 8.05 -6.18
N SER A 23 11.85 8.94 -5.92
CA SER A 23 11.29 9.16 -4.59
C SER A 23 10.59 7.90 -4.04
N TRP A 24 9.94 7.12 -4.91
CA TRP A 24 9.36 5.83 -4.53
C TRP A 24 10.45 4.81 -4.18
N LEU A 25 11.54 4.75 -4.94
CA LEU A 25 12.68 3.88 -4.63
C LEU A 25 13.34 4.28 -3.30
N ALA A 26 13.46 5.57 -3.01
CA ALA A 26 13.93 6.07 -1.71
C ALA A 26 12.99 5.65 -0.56
N PHE A 27 11.67 5.55 -0.79
CA PHE A 27 10.75 4.95 0.17
C PHE A 27 11.06 3.46 0.39
N ASN A 28 11.25 2.69 -0.68
CA ASN A 28 11.56 1.27 -0.55
C ASN A 28 12.92 1.02 0.12
N GLN A 29 13.86 1.94 -0.05
CA GLN A 29 15.12 1.93 0.70
C GLN A 29 14.88 2.07 2.22
N ARG A 30 14.00 2.97 2.67
CA ARG A 30 13.63 3.10 4.10
C ARG A 30 12.95 1.84 4.64
N VAL A 31 12.16 1.15 3.83
CA VAL A 31 11.59 -0.17 4.18
C VAL A 31 12.70 -1.20 4.39
N LEU A 32 13.71 -1.22 3.51
CA LEU A 32 14.88 -2.10 3.67
C LEU A 32 15.71 -1.76 4.92
N GLU A 33 15.82 -0.47 5.27
CA GLU A 33 16.52 -0.04 6.49
C GLU A 33 15.85 -0.57 7.76
N GLU A 34 14.53 -0.77 7.78
CA GLU A 34 13.85 -1.44 8.89
C GLU A 34 14.23 -2.93 9.02
N ALA A 35 14.64 -3.59 7.92
CA ALA A 35 15.21 -4.93 8.01
C ALA A 35 16.58 -4.95 8.71
N MET A 36 17.31 -3.83 8.72
CA MET A 36 18.59 -3.68 9.42
C MET A 36 18.42 -3.17 10.85
N ASN A 37 17.23 -2.71 11.23
CA ASN A 37 16.94 -2.15 12.54
C ASN A 37 16.89 -3.24 13.63
N ARG A 38 17.94 -3.32 14.43
CA ARG A 38 18.06 -4.33 15.50
C ARG A 38 17.07 -4.15 16.66
N ALA A 39 16.34 -3.05 16.72
CA ALA A 39 15.25 -2.90 17.67
C ALA A 39 14.02 -3.76 17.31
N HIS A 40 13.96 -4.28 16.08
CA HIS A 40 12.92 -5.22 15.68
C HIS A 40 13.33 -6.67 15.93
N PRO A 41 12.37 -7.55 16.26
CA PRO A 41 12.59 -9.00 16.33
C PRO A 41 13.07 -9.55 14.98
N LEU A 42 13.83 -10.64 14.98
CA LEU A 42 14.55 -11.14 13.81
C LEU A 42 13.62 -11.51 12.64
N LEU A 43 12.50 -12.20 12.89
CA LEU A 43 11.55 -12.56 11.83
C LEU A 43 10.80 -11.33 11.28
N GLU A 44 10.64 -10.28 12.07
CA GLU A 44 10.05 -9.03 11.55
C GLU A 44 11.05 -8.27 10.67
N ARG A 45 12.34 -8.31 10.99
CA ARG A 45 13.40 -7.80 10.09
C ARG A 45 13.39 -8.55 8.76
N LEU A 46 13.25 -9.88 8.80
CA LEU A 46 13.07 -10.68 7.59
C LEU A 46 11.79 -10.31 6.83
N ARG A 47 10.70 -10.01 7.54
CA ARG A 47 9.45 -9.50 6.94
C ARG A 47 9.67 -8.18 6.20
N PHE A 48 10.40 -7.21 6.78
CA PHE A 48 10.72 -5.96 6.11
C PHE A 48 11.56 -6.18 4.85
N LEU A 49 12.52 -7.08 4.87
CA LEU A 49 13.28 -7.46 3.69
C LEU A 49 12.37 -8.04 2.59
N SER A 50 11.49 -8.97 2.95
CA SER A 50 10.51 -9.56 2.04
C SER A 50 9.56 -8.49 1.45
N ILE A 51 9.06 -7.56 2.26
CA ILE A 51 8.23 -6.45 1.81
C ILE A 51 9.01 -5.57 0.81
N SER A 52 10.28 -5.27 1.07
CA SER A 52 11.12 -4.50 0.15
C SER A 52 11.26 -5.19 -1.21
N GLY A 53 11.40 -6.52 -1.24
CA GLY A 53 11.43 -7.31 -2.47
C GLY A 53 10.10 -7.29 -3.22
N ALA A 54 8.99 -7.57 -2.53
CA ALA A 54 7.65 -7.57 -3.11
C ALA A 54 7.23 -6.18 -3.64
N ASN A 55 7.60 -5.11 -2.94
CA ASN A 55 7.42 -3.74 -3.39
C ASN A 55 8.14 -3.49 -4.72
N LEU A 56 9.36 -3.98 -4.86
CA LEU A 56 10.14 -3.81 -6.08
C LEU A 56 9.51 -4.56 -7.26
N ASP A 57 8.97 -5.77 -7.04
CA ASP A 57 8.23 -6.52 -8.05
C ASP A 57 7.00 -5.75 -8.55
N GLU A 58 6.21 -5.20 -7.63
CA GLU A 58 5.05 -4.37 -8.00
C GLU A 58 5.47 -3.11 -8.76
N PHE A 59 6.56 -2.46 -8.33
CA PHE A 59 7.10 -1.29 -9.00
C PHE A 59 7.46 -1.57 -10.47
N PHE A 60 8.14 -2.68 -10.73
CA PHE A 60 8.45 -3.09 -12.11
C PHE A 60 7.20 -3.46 -12.90
N SER A 61 6.32 -4.27 -12.33
CA SER A 61 5.10 -4.74 -13.01
C SER A 61 4.15 -3.61 -13.40
N VAL A 62 4.26 -2.45 -12.77
CA VAL A 62 3.30 -1.35 -12.92
C VAL A 62 3.97 -0.08 -13.43
N ARG A 63 4.98 0.41 -12.71
CA ARG A 63 5.55 1.74 -12.99
C ARG A 63 6.59 1.70 -14.11
N VAL A 64 7.53 0.77 -14.03
CA VAL A 64 8.52 0.56 -15.08
C VAL A 64 7.84 0.08 -16.36
N ALA A 65 6.83 -0.79 -16.25
CA ALA A 65 6.02 -1.23 -17.37
C ALA A 65 5.37 -0.05 -18.10
N GLY A 66 4.75 0.88 -17.38
CA GLY A 66 4.16 2.08 -17.95
C GLY A 66 5.17 3.00 -18.65
N LEU A 67 6.34 3.24 -18.01
CA LEU A 67 7.40 4.05 -18.64
C LEU A 67 7.98 3.40 -19.89
N LYS A 68 8.15 2.06 -19.89
CA LYS A 68 8.56 1.32 -21.09
C LYS A 68 7.52 1.38 -22.19
N GLY A 69 6.24 1.32 -21.84
CA GLY A 69 5.14 1.53 -22.80
C GLY A 69 5.23 2.89 -23.47
N GLN A 70 5.46 3.97 -22.72
CA GLN A 70 5.64 5.33 -23.24
C GLN A 70 6.88 5.43 -24.15
N GLN A 71 7.99 4.83 -23.74
CA GLN A 71 9.23 4.82 -24.54
C GLN A 71 9.02 4.13 -25.89
N LEU A 72 8.34 2.98 -25.91
CA LEU A 72 8.08 2.21 -27.14
C LEU A 72 7.10 2.89 -28.11
N GLN A 73 6.21 3.72 -27.57
CA GLN A 73 5.28 4.53 -28.36
C GLN A 73 5.87 5.88 -28.77
N ASP A 74 7.14 6.13 -28.46
CA ASP A 74 7.85 7.40 -28.73
C ASP A 74 7.12 8.62 -28.12
N VAL A 75 6.50 8.44 -26.95
CA VAL A 75 5.78 9.50 -26.24
C VAL A 75 6.77 10.31 -25.40
N ASP A 76 7.06 11.55 -25.80
CA ASP A 76 7.91 12.49 -25.04
C ASP A 76 7.11 13.20 -23.92
N LEU A 77 6.44 12.45 -23.06
CA LEU A 77 5.77 13.00 -21.88
C LEU A 77 6.77 13.12 -20.73
N ARG A 78 7.24 14.34 -20.49
CA ARG A 78 8.20 14.62 -19.41
C ARG A 78 7.52 14.61 -18.05
N SER A 79 8.23 14.09 -17.05
CA SER A 79 7.84 14.20 -15.65
C SER A 79 7.97 15.64 -15.14
N ALA A 80 7.40 15.96 -13.96
CA ALA A 80 7.41 17.29 -13.38
C ALA A 80 8.84 17.86 -13.20
N ASP A 81 9.82 16.98 -12.95
CA ASP A 81 11.25 17.30 -12.87
C ASP A 81 11.94 17.41 -14.24
N GLY A 82 11.20 17.28 -15.35
CA GLY A 82 11.67 17.48 -16.71
C GLY A 82 12.30 16.26 -17.39
N LEU A 83 12.41 15.11 -16.75
CA LEU A 83 13.02 13.90 -17.30
C LEU A 83 12.10 13.23 -18.34
N THR A 84 12.68 12.78 -19.44
CA THR A 84 12.00 11.92 -20.44
C THR A 84 11.79 10.51 -19.88
N PRO A 85 10.87 9.69 -20.43
CA PRO A 85 10.72 8.29 -20.03
C PRO A 85 12.02 7.49 -20.09
N ALA A 86 12.85 7.69 -21.14
CA ALA A 86 14.14 7.02 -21.28
C ALA A 86 15.14 7.42 -20.18
N GLN A 87 15.21 8.71 -19.83
CA GLN A 87 16.07 9.21 -18.75
C GLN A 87 15.61 8.66 -17.38
N GLN A 88 14.30 8.62 -17.13
CA GLN A 88 13.75 8.01 -15.93
C GLN A 88 14.11 6.51 -15.83
N LEU A 89 13.95 5.75 -16.92
CA LEU A 89 14.32 4.33 -16.98
C LEU A 89 15.81 4.09 -16.70
N GLY A 90 16.69 4.93 -17.22
CA GLY A 90 18.13 4.87 -16.94
C GLY A 90 18.42 5.04 -15.44
N ALA A 91 17.90 6.11 -14.83
CA ALA A 91 18.08 6.39 -13.40
C ALA A 91 17.44 5.31 -12.50
N ILE A 92 16.27 4.79 -12.89
CA ILE A 92 15.61 3.67 -12.19
C ILE A 92 16.50 2.43 -12.23
N THR A 93 17.07 2.08 -13.39
CA THR A 93 17.91 0.88 -13.55
C THR A 93 19.13 0.93 -12.63
N GLU A 94 19.81 2.07 -12.56
CA GLU A 94 20.98 2.26 -11.68
C GLU A 94 20.57 2.16 -10.20
N THR A 95 19.51 2.88 -9.79
CA THR A 95 19.05 2.90 -8.41
C THR A 95 18.55 1.53 -7.96
N THR A 96 17.82 0.81 -8.81
CA THR A 96 17.30 -0.52 -8.48
C THR A 96 18.41 -1.56 -8.39
N ALA A 97 19.43 -1.50 -9.24
CA ALA A 97 20.59 -2.37 -9.13
C ALA A 97 21.31 -2.22 -7.78
N SER A 98 21.44 -0.97 -7.29
CA SER A 98 22.00 -0.69 -5.96
C SER A 98 21.11 -1.25 -4.84
N LEU A 99 19.79 -1.03 -4.92
CA LEU A 99 18.83 -1.52 -3.94
C LEU A 99 18.83 -3.06 -3.88
N MET A 100 18.88 -3.76 -5.03
CA MET A 100 18.90 -5.21 -5.07
C MET A 100 20.18 -5.78 -4.45
N ARG A 101 21.34 -5.18 -4.73
CA ARG A 101 22.59 -5.56 -4.04
C ARG A 101 22.50 -5.37 -2.53
N ALA A 102 21.91 -4.27 -2.08
CA ALA A 102 21.68 -4.03 -0.65
C ALA A 102 20.73 -5.07 -0.03
N GLN A 103 19.64 -5.45 -0.73
CA GLN A 103 18.73 -6.52 -0.29
C GLN A 103 19.46 -7.85 -0.11
N GLN A 104 20.34 -8.25 -1.06
CA GLN A 104 21.11 -9.47 -0.95
C GLN A 104 22.09 -9.44 0.22
N LYS A 105 22.76 -8.30 0.44
CA LYS A 105 23.64 -8.11 1.61
C LYS A 105 22.89 -8.25 2.93
N VAL A 106 21.69 -7.66 3.02
CA VAL A 106 20.82 -7.77 4.21
C VAL A 106 20.36 -9.21 4.38
N TRP A 107 19.98 -9.90 3.31
CA TRP A 107 19.63 -11.32 3.36
C TRP A 107 20.79 -12.16 3.92
N GLY A 108 22.00 -11.99 3.41
CA GLY A 108 23.17 -12.72 3.91
C GLY A 108 23.41 -12.53 5.41
N ALA A 109 23.25 -11.29 5.91
CA ALA A 109 23.37 -10.98 7.32
C ALA A 109 22.25 -11.63 8.17
N LEU A 110 21.00 -11.50 7.73
CA LEU A 110 19.83 -12.09 8.42
C LEU A 110 19.88 -13.62 8.40
N HIS A 111 20.33 -14.24 7.31
CA HIS A 111 20.49 -15.68 7.21
C HIS A 111 21.50 -16.18 8.26
N GLY A 112 22.63 -15.49 8.44
CA GLY A 112 23.58 -15.80 9.51
C GLY A 112 23.00 -15.70 10.91
N GLU A 113 22.18 -14.65 11.18
CA GLU A 113 21.48 -14.49 12.47
C GLU A 113 20.40 -15.57 12.69
N LEU A 114 19.68 -15.98 11.62
CA LEU A 114 18.68 -17.05 11.68
C LEU A 114 19.29 -18.38 12.06
N VAL A 115 20.46 -18.74 11.50
CA VAL A 115 21.20 -19.96 11.87
C VAL A 115 21.52 -19.96 13.36
N GLN A 116 21.93 -18.84 13.94
CA GLN A 116 22.27 -18.75 15.37
C GLN A 116 21.06 -19.02 16.29
N VAL A 117 19.84 -18.79 15.80
CA VAL A 117 18.61 -19.06 16.56
C VAL A 117 17.93 -20.37 16.17
N GLY A 118 18.59 -21.22 15.38
CA GLY A 118 18.14 -22.55 15.00
C GLY A 118 17.15 -22.56 13.84
N ILE A 119 17.17 -21.56 12.95
CA ILE A 119 16.44 -21.51 11.67
C ILE A 119 17.47 -21.53 10.53
N GLU A 120 17.49 -22.60 9.74
CA GLU A 120 18.47 -22.80 8.67
C GLU A 120 17.76 -22.84 7.31
N VAL A 121 18.27 -22.08 6.33
CA VAL A 121 17.89 -22.22 4.93
C VAL A 121 19.04 -22.90 4.20
N ILE A 122 18.81 -24.15 3.80
CA ILE A 122 19.87 -25.02 3.28
C ILE A 122 19.79 -25.17 1.76
N GLY A 123 20.97 -25.30 1.14
CA GLY A 123 21.09 -25.51 -0.31
C GLY A 123 20.89 -26.97 -0.74
N PRO A 124 20.87 -27.22 -2.07
CA PRO A 124 20.60 -28.57 -2.63
C PRO A 124 21.65 -29.61 -2.26
N SER A 125 22.88 -29.19 -2.00
CA SER A 125 24.00 -30.08 -1.65
C SER A 125 24.23 -30.24 -0.14
N ALA A 126 23.32 -29.67 0.69
CA ALA A 126 23.48 -29.73 2.15
C ALA A 126 23.48 -31.18 2.64
N GLU A 127 24.39 -31.45 3.57
CA GLU A 127 24.43 -32.76 4.27
C GLU A 127 23.26 -32.87 5.22
N MET A 128 22.64 -34.05 5.23
CA MET A 128 21.49 -34.39 6.09
C MET A 128 21.67 -35.79 6.64
N ASP A 129 21.13 -36.01 7.82
CA ASP A 129 20.99 -37.38 8.33
C ASP A 129 20.08 -38.23 7.41
N VAL A 130 20.22 -39.56 7.51
CA VAL A 130 19.52 -40.50 6.64
C VAL A 130 17.99 -40.38 6.75
N GLY A 131 17.47 -40.07 7.95
CA GLY A 131 16.02 -39.91 8.17
C GLY A 131 15.47 -38.68 7.48
N CYS A 132 16.10 -37.53 7.64
CA CYS A 132 15.74 -36.28 6.97
C CYS A 132 15.85 -36.38 5.46
N ALA A 133 16.94 -36.99 4.95
CA ALA A 133 17.13 -37.19 3.51
C ALA A 133 16.07 -38.12 2.93
N GLY A 134 15.72 -39.22 3.64
CA GLY A 134 14.66 -40.13 3.25
C GLY A 134 13.28 -39.49 3.22
N TRP A 135 12.96 -38.70 4.26
CA TRP A 135 11.71 -37.94 4.33
C TRP A 135 11.59 -36.94 3.17
N LEU A 136 12.66 -36.18 2.92
CA LEU A 136 12.66 -35.17 1.87
C LEU A 136 12.48 -35.79 0.48
N ARG A 137 13.09 -36.95 0.24
CA ARG A 137 12.92 -37.69 -1.01
C ARG A 137 11.50 -38.21 -1.18
N GLU A 138 10.92 -38.78 -0.12
CA GLU A 138 9.50 -39.23 -0.14
C GLU A 138 8.56 -38.05 -0.38
N HIS A 139 8.78 -36.93 0.31
CA HIS A 139 8.01 -35.70 0.12
C HIS A 139 8.13 -35.18 -1.33
N PHE A 140 9.34 -35.19 -1.91
CA PHE A 140 9.55 -34.84 -3.31
C PHE A 140 8.74 -35.74 -4.23
N LEU A 141 8.85 -37.06 -4.09
CA LEU A 141 8.21 -38.02 -4.97
C LEU A 141 6.67 -38.01 -4.87
N THR A 142 6.12 -37.73 -3.68
CA THR A 142 4.68 -37.80 -3.44
C THR A 142 3.95 -36.47 -3.57
N GLN A 143 4.60 -35.34 -3.22
CA GLN A 143 3.96 -34.02 -3.13
C GLN A 143 4.43 -33.03 -4.20
N ILE A 144 5.65 -33.17 -4.72
CA ILE A 144 6.25 -32.19 -5.65
C ILE A 144 6.30 -32.78 -7.08
N PHE A 145 6.94 -33.92 -7.24
CA PHE A 145 7.17 -34.57 -8.53
C PHE A 145 5.89 -34.74 -9.39
N PRO A 146 4.72 -35.17 -8.84
CA PRO A 146 3.51 -35.33 -9.64
C PRO A 146 2.93 -34.06 -10.23
N ILE A 147 3.36 -32.90 -9.72
CA ILE A 147 2.89 -31.57 -10.15
C ILE A 147 3.84 -30.97 -11.21
N LEU A 148 5.10 -31.42 -11.22
CA LEU A 148 6.10 -30.92 -12.15
C LEU A 148 5.86 -31.43 -13.57
N THR A 149 6.00 -30.54 -14.55
CA THR A 149 5.92 -30.88 -15.97
C THR A 149 7.14 -30.29 -16.68
N PRO A 150 8.23 -31.06 -16.82
CA PRO A 150 9.37 -30.64 -17.63
C PRO A 150 8.94 -30.40 -19.07
N GLN A 151 9.50 -29.40 -19.72
CA GLN A 151 9.24 -29.03 -21.11
C GLN A 151 10.56 -28.93 -21.87
N ALA A 152 10.65 -29.68 -22.96
CA ALA A 152 11.83 -29.63 -23.80
C ALA A 152 11.95 -28.27 -24.48
N LEU A 153 13.15 -27.71 -24.46
CA LEU A 153 13.50 -26.46 -25.13
C LEU A 153 14.26 -26.81 -26.42
N ASP A 154 13.56 -26.71 -27.54
CA ASP A 154 14.14 -26.93 -28.87
C ASP A 154 13.75 -25.80 -29.84
N PRO A 155 14.59 -25.52 -30.87
CA PRO A 155 14.31 -24.43 -31.81
C PRO A 155 13.03 -24.60 -32.65
N ALA A 156 12.45 -25.80 -32.69
CA ALA A 156 11.23 -26.09 -33.49
C ALA A 156 9.94 -25.70 -32.76
N HIS A 157 10.02 -25.45 -31.44
CA HIS A 157 8.86 -25.10 -30.63
C HIS A 157 9.03 -23.70 -30.03
N PRO A 158 7.92 -22.94 -29.90
CA PRO A 158 7.97 -21.65 -29.21
C PRO A 158 8.33 -21.85 -27.74
N PHE A 159 9.07 -20.88 -27.17
CA PHE A 159 9.44 -20.90 -25.76
C PHE A 159 8.18 -20.98 -24.87
N PRO A 160 8.16 -21.84 -23.84
CA PRO A 160 7.02 -22.01 -22.96
C PRO A 160 6.62 -20.71 -22.27
N PHE A 161 5.33 -20.49 -22.11
CA PHE A 161 4.81 -19.32 -21.43
C PHE A 161 5.07 -19.41 -19.92
N ILE A 162 5.81 -18.44 -19.37
CA ILE A 162 6.05 -18.31 -17.93
C ILE A 162 5.17 -17.17 -17.39
N PRO A 163 4.36 -17.40 -16.34
CA PRO A 163 3.48 -16.38 -15.76
C PRO A 163 4.27 -15.25 -15.07
N ASN A 164 3.58 -14.16 -14.73
CA ASN A 164 4.19 -13.07 -13.93
C ASN A 164 4.69 -13.59 -12.59
N GLN A 165 5.89 -13.17 -12.18
CA GLN A 165 6.64 -13.66 -11.02
C GLN A 165 6.99 -15.17 -11.09
N GLY A 166 6.81 -15.79 -12.25
CA GLY A 166 7.10 -17.20 -12.45
C GLY A 166 8.59 -17.50 -12.28
N LEU A 167 8.89 -18.43 -11.38
CA LEU A 167 10.22 -18.97 -11.14
C LEU A 167 10.37 -20.24 -11.95
N SER A 168 11.53 -20.42 -12.58
CA SER A 168 11.78 -21.56 -13.44
C SER A 168 13.22 -22.02 -13.34
N ILE A 169 13.46 -23.31 -13.61
CA ILE A 169 14.80 -23.88 -13.69
C ILE A 169 15.00 -24.38 -15.12
N VAL A 170 16.10 -24.00 -15.72
CA VAL A 170 16.59 -24.64 -16.95
C VAL A 170 17.62 -25.68 -16.57
N PHE A 171 17.49 -26.89 -17.13
CA PHE A 171 18.44 -27.97 -17.00
C PHE A 171 19.14 -28.22 -18.35
N ASP A 172 20.48 -28.23 -18.33
CA ASP A 172 21.30 -28.71 -19.42
C ASP A 172 21.65 -30.19 -19.15
N LEU A 173 21.04 -31.06 -19.93
CA LEU A 173 21.07 -32.50 -19.76
C LEU A 173 21.89 -33.18 -20.86
N GLU A 174 22.57 -34.26 -20.50
CA GLU A 174 23.20 -35.17 -21.44
C GLU A 174 22.55 -36.55 -21.35
N ARG A 175 21.98 -37.03 -22.47
CA ARG A 175 21.43 -38.37 -22.54
C ARG A 175 22.57 -39.42 -22.39
N LEU A 176 22.41 -40.36 -21.47
CA LEU A 176 23.47 -41.34 -21.18
C LEU A 176 23.74 -42.31 -22.30
N SER A 177 22.72 -42.63 -23.16
CA SER A 177 22.80 -43.60 -24.23
C SER A 177 23.63 -43.18 -25.45
N ASP A 178 23.53 -41.93 -25.87
CA ASP A 178 24.10 -41.38 -27.10
C ASP A 178 24.85 -40.05 -26.93
N LYS A 179 24.93 -39.56 -25.70
CA LYS A 179 25.58 -38.28 -25.32
C LYS A 179 24.94 -37.04 -25.94
N GLN A 180 23.75 -37.13 -26.46
CA GLN A 180 23.06 -35.97 -27.03
C GLN A 180 22.69 -34.98 -25.94
N PRO A 181 22.96 -33.65 -26.13
CA PRO A 181 22.56 -32.60 -25.24
C PRO A 181 21.05 -32.35 -25.41
N ILE A 182 20.34 -32.17 -24.31
CA ILE A 182 18.94 -31.78 -24.28
C ILE A 182 18.76 -30.67 -23.23
N ARG A 183 17.93 -29.71 -23.51
CA ARG A 183 17.56 -28.65 -22.55
C ARG A 183 16.11 -28.81 -22.15
N GLU A 184 15.88 -28.75 -20.84
CA GLU A 184 14.55 -28.89 -20.24
C GLU A 184 14.27 -27.71 -19.34
N LEU A 185 13.06 -27.18 -19.44
CA LEU A 185 12.51 -26.14 -18.57
C LEU A 185 11.58 -26.78 -17.55
N VAL A 186 11.79 -26.49 -16.28
CA VAL A 186 10.88 -26.82 -15.19
C VAL A 186 10.33 -25.56 -14.58
N MET A 187 9.08 -25.24 -14.85
CA MET A 187 8.38 -24.15 -14.18
C MET A 187 8.01 -24.57 -12.76
N ILE A 188 8.31 -23.74 -11.79
CA ILE A 188 7.96 -23.98 -10.40
C ILE A 188 6.51 -23.55 -10.18
N PRO A 189 5.62 -24.50 -9.80
CA PRO A 189 4.21 -24.19 -9.64
C PRO A 189 3.96 -23.26 -8.43
N SER A 190 3.25 -22.16 -8.64
CA SER A 190 2.86 -21.23 -7.58
C SER A 190 1.87 -21.81 -6.55
N SER A 191 1.29 -22.98 -6.82
CA SER A 191 0.46 -23.73 -5.88
C SER A 191 1.24 -24.41 -4.76
N LEU A 192 2.56 -24.59 -4.96
CA LEU A 192 3.46 -25.14 -3.95
C LEU A 192 4.10 -24.03 -3.12
N ALA A 193 4.31 -24.31 -1.82
CA ALA A 193 5.05 -23.40 -0.96
C ALA A 193 6.49 -23.27 -1.45
N ARG A 194 7.03 -22.03 -1.48
CA ARG A 194 8.40 -21.77 -1.91
C ARG A 194 9.46 -22.47 -1.05
N PHE A 195 9.18 -22.67 0.23
CA PHE A 195 10.07 -23.32 1.17
C PHE A 195 9.48 -24.59 1.72
N VAL A 196 10.20 -25.70 1.58
CA VAL A 196 9.88 -26.99 2.18
C VAL A 196 10.51 -27.04 3.57
N ARG A 197 9.70 -27.15 4.62
CA ARG A 197 10.18 -27.35 6.00
C ARG A 197 10.51 -28.83 6.20
N ILE A 198 11.77 -29.13 6.51
CA ILE A 198 12.22 -30.49 6.84
C ILE A 198 11.93 -30.75 8.31
N PRO A 199 11.32 -31.89 8.67
CA PRO A 199 11.05 -32.24 10.07
C PRO A 199 12.32 -32.31 10.92
N GLY A 200 12.19 -31.97 12.20
CA GLY A 200 13.28 -32.07 13.18
C GLY A 200 13.78 -30.67 13.64
N GLU A 201 14.79 -30.72 14.51
CA GLU A 201 15.49 -29.54 15.02
C GLU A 201 16.98 -29.64 14.62
N PRO A 202 17.64 -28.54 14.23
CA PRO A 202 17.09 -27.19 14.07
C PRO A 202 16.00 -27.11 12.99
N MET A 203 15.23 -26.01 12.97
CA MET A 203 14.22 -25.76 11.92
C MET A 203 14.91 -25.57 10.57
N ARG A 204 14.83 -26.56 9.67
CA ARG A 204 15.44 -26.49 8.35
C ARG A 204 14.43 -26.23 7.26
N TYR A 205 14.74 -25.30 6.39
CA TYR A 205 14.01 -24.99 5.19
C TYR A 205 14.87 -25.22 3.94
N MET A 206 14.30 -25.79 2.89
CA MET A 206 14.93 -25.86 1.59
C MET A 206 14.02 -25.19 0.57
N ALA A 207 14.57 -24.27 -0.23
CA ALA A 207 13.84 -23.65 -1.31
C ALA A 207 13.42 -24.70 -2.36
N LEU A 208 12.26 -24.54 -2.95
CA LEU A 208 11.66 -25.54 -3.84
C LEU A 208 12.53 -25.85 -5.06
N GLU A 209 13.21 -24.82 -5.61
CA GLU A 209 14.21 -24.99 -6.67
C GLU A 209 15.41 -25.82 -6.20
N ALA A 210 15.82 -25.69 -4.96
CA ALA A 210 16.91 -26.49 -4.40
C ALA A 210 16.48 -27.95 -4.19
N VAL A 211 15.24 -28.20 -3.78
CA VAL A 211 14.66 -29.56 -3.69
C VAL A 211 14.63 -30.21 -5.07
N ILE A 212 14.13 -29.52 -6.09
CA ILE A 212 14.05 -30.03 -7.47
C ILE A 212 15.45 -30.35 -8.02
N ARG A 213 16.43 -29.46 -7.77
CA ARG A 213 17.81 -29.70 -8.17
C ARG A 213 18.41 -30.92 -7.47
N ARG A 214 18.13 -31.11 -6.19
CA ARG A 214 18.63 -32.25 -5.40
C ARG A 214 18.14 -33.58 -5.94
N PHE A 215 16.91 -33.65 -6.41
CA PHE A 215 16.27 -34.85 -6.93
C PHE A 215 16.11 -34.84 -8.45
N SER A 216 16.93 -34.09 -9.15
CA SER A 216 16.90 -34.00 -10.61
C SER A 216 17.15 -35.34 -11.31
N ALA A 217 17.89 -36.27 -10.69
CA ALA A 217 18.10 -37.61 -11.22
C ALA A 217 16.80 -38.45 -11.21
N ASP A 218 15.90 -38.25 -10.23
CA ASP A 218 14.58 -38.87 -10.20
C ASP A 218 13.63 -38.22 -11.24
N LEU A 219 13.83 -36.91 -11.52
CA LEU A 219 13.05 -36.18 -12.52
C LEU A 219 13.47 -36.54 -13.96
N PHE A 220 14.76 -36.78 -14.20
CA PHE A 220 15.33 -37.07 -15.53
C PHE A 220 16.05 -38.42 -15.57
N PRO A 221 15.35 -39.54 -15.45
CA PRO A 221 15.96 -40.88 -15.51
C PRO A 221 16.59 -41.13 -16.89
N GLY A 222 17.84 -41.63 -16.92
CA GLY A 222 18.61 -41.86 -18.13
C GLY A 222 19.36 -40.63 -18.67
N TYR A 223 19.37 -39.54 -17.94
CA TYR A 223 20.14 -38.33 -18.25
C TYR A 223 21.11 -37.97 -17.13
N ARG A 224 22.15 -37.25 -17.48
CA ARG A 224 23.07 -36.62 -16.55
C ARG A 224 22.85 -35.11 -16.62
N VAL A 225 22.60 -34.49 -15.47
CA VAL A 225 22.57 -33.02 -15.36
C VAL A 225 23.98 -32.49 -15.48
N ARG A 226 24.27 -31.71 -16.52
CA ARG A 226 25.53 -30.99 -16.71
C ARG A 226 25.54 -29.69 -15.92
N ASN A 227 24.48 -28.93 -16.13
CA ASN A 227 24.27 -27.62 -15.51
C ASN A 227 22.79 -27.38 -15.24
N SER A 228 22.51 -26.42 -14.39
CA SER A 228 21.15 -25.87 -14.21
C SER A 228 21.24 -24.41 -13.79
N GLY A 229 20.26 -23.63 -14.18
CA GLY A 229 20.14 -22.23 -13.84
C GLY A 229 18.71 -21.87 -13.42
N VAL A 230 18.58 -21.05 -12.37
CA VAL A 230 17.28 -20.52 -11.94
C VAL A 230 17.09 -19.13 -12.54
N PHE A 231 15.89 -18.85 -12.99
CA PHE A 231 15.51 -17.52 -13.43
C PHE A 231 14.06 -17.21 -13.09
N ARG A 232 13.75 -15.93 -13.06
CA ARG A 232 12.42 -15.41 -12.72
C ARG A 232 12.04 -14.24 -13.62
N ILE A 233 10.79 -14.15 -14.06
CA ILE A 233 10.34 -13.03 -14.89
C ILE A 233 9.25 -12.20 -14.22
N ILE A 234 9.35 -10.89 -14.45
CA ILE A 234 8.34 -9.90 -14.05
C ILE A 234 7.67 -9.38 -15.32
N ARG A 235 6.35 -9.48 -15.37
CA ARG A 235 5.55 -9.01 -16.50
C ARG A 235 4.78 -7.73 -16.18
N ASP A 236 4.45 -7.02 -17.23
CA ASP A 236 3.46 -5.95 -17.16
C ASP A 236 2.14 -6.50 -16.62
N SER A 237 1.64 -5.88 -15.57
CA SER A 237 0.39 -6.24 -14.91
C SER A 237 -0.67 -5.15 -14.98
N ASP A 238 -0.43 -4.06 -15.73
CA ASP A 238 -1.42 -3.01 -15.88
C ASP A 238 -2.53 -3.44 -16.85
N ILE A 239 -3.75 -3.01 -16.57
CA ILE A 239 -4.91 -3.22 -17.43
C ILE A 239 -5.23 -1.86 -18.04
N GLU A 240 -4.93 -1.69 -19.32
CA GLU A 240 -5.44 -0.56 -20.09
C GLU A 240 -6.93 -0.77 -20.36
N ILE A 241 -7.72 0.27 -20.11
CA ILE A 241 -9.17 0.26 -20.35
C ILE A 241 -9.41 0.98 -21.65
N GLU A 242 -9.99 0.27 -22.61
CA GLU A 242 -10.49 0.88 -23.83
C GLU A 242 -11.74 1.70 -23.49
N GLU A 243 -11.80 2.96 -23.91
CA GLU A 243 -12.87 3.90 -23.60
C GLU A 243 -14.25 3.48 -24.16
N GLU A 244 -14.29 2.55 -25.12
CA GLU A 244 -15.49 2.08 -25.82
C GLU A 244 -16.13 0.81 -25.22
N ALA A 245 -15.81 0.45 -23.96
CA ALA A 245 -16.36 -0.78 -23.35
C ALA A 245 -17.86 -0.63 -23.05
N GLU A 246 -18.73 -1.22 -23.87
CA GLU A 246 -20.19 -1.27 -23.68
C GLU A 246 -20.59 -2.03 -22.39
N ASP A 247 -19.80 -3.01 -21.95
CA ASP A 247 -20.00 -3.81 -20.74
C ASP A 247 -18.69 -3.92 -19.95
N LEU A 248 -18.58 -3.16 -18.87
CA LEU A 248 -17.41 -3.12 -17.99
C LEU A 248 -17.09 -4.50 -17.38
N VAL A 249 -18.08 -5.26 -16.94
CA VAL A 249 -17.88 -6.57 -16.31
C VAL A 249 -17.27 -7.54 -17.32
N ARG A 250 -17.83 -7.60 -18.52
CA ARG A 250 -17.33 -8.44 -19.61
C ARG A 250 -15.93 -8.02 -20.05
N TYR A 251 -15.70 -6.71 -20.15
CA TYR A 251 -14.39 -6.16 -20.46
C TYR A 251 -13.34 -6.58 -19.42
N PHE A 252 -13.60 -6.38 -18.12
CA PHE A 252 -12.67 -6.77 -17.06
C PHE A 252 -12.40 -8.28 -17.04
N ARG A 253 -13.40 -9.13 -17.23
CA ARG A 253 -13.21 -10.58 -17.35
C ARG A 253 -12.25 -10.94 -18.49
N SER A 254 -12.31 -10.24 -19.61
CA SER A 254 -11.39 -10.46 -20.74
C SER A 254 -10.00 -9.85 -20.50
N ALA A 255 -9.94 -8.66 -19.93
CA ALA A 255 -8.70 -7.93 -19.63
C ALA A 255 -7.84 -8.67 -18.60
N ILE A 256 -8.46 -9.26 -17.55
CA ILE A 256 -7.77 -10.10 -16.56
C ILE A 256 -7.08 -11.29 -17.25
N LYS A 257 -7.74 -11.93 -18.24
CA LYS A 257 -7.14 -13.02 -19.01
C LYS A 257 -5.98 -12.54 -19.87
N ARG A 258 -6.11 -11.39 -20.53
CA ARG A 258 -5.04 -10.77 -21.36
C ARG A 258 -3.84 -10.37 -20.51
N ARG A 259 -4.05 -9.81 -19.32
CA ARG A 259 -2.98 -9.41 -18.37
C ARG A 259 -2.03 -10.56 -18.04
N ARG A 260 -2.52 -11.79 -17.97
CA ARG A 260 -1.69 -12.98 -17.71
C ARG A 260 -0.58 -13.15 -18.77
N ARG A 261 -0.71 -12.55 -19.95
CA ARG A 261 0.24 -12.59 -21.09
C ARG A 261 0.92 -11.24 -21.33
N GLY A 262 0.99 -10.37 -20.30
CA GLY A 262 1.68 -9.08 -20.39
C GLY A 262 3.14 -9.22 -20.83
N ARG A 263 3.69 -8.14 -21.39
CA ARG A 263 5.10 -8.08 -21.81
C ARG A 263 6.04 -8.36 -20.65
N VAL A 264 7.16 -9.03 -20.92
CA VAL A 264 8.23 -9.20 -19.92
C VAL A 264 8.92 -7.85 -19.72
N ILE A 265 9.00 -7.40 -18.50
CA ILE A 265 9.62 -6.12 -18.11
C ILE A 265 11.01 -6.33 -17.53
N ARG A 266 11.16 -7.38 -16.69
CA ARG A 266 12.42 -7.73 -16.06
C ARG A 266 12.58 -9.25 -16.01
N MET A 267 13.83 -9.71 -16.17
CA MET A 267 14.26 -11.08 -15.89
C MET A 267 15.35 -11.05 -14.85
N GLU A 268 15.19 -11.80 -13.80
CA GLU A 268 16.25 -12.11 -12.82
C GLU A 268 16.84 -13.46 -13.18
N ILE A 269 18.17 -13.54 -13.31
CA ILE A 269 18.89 -14.78 -13.56
C ILE A 269 19.87 -15.04 -12.41
N GLU A 270 20.06 -16.30 -12.08
CA GLU A 270 21.04 -16.72 -11.08
C GLU A 270 22.46 -16.40 -11.56
N GLU A 271 23.31 -15.89 -10.67
CA GLU A 271 24.73 -15.72 -10.96
C GLU A 271 25.36 -17.05 -11.45
N ARG A 272 26.21 -16.97 -12.46
CA ARG A 272 26.86 -18.14 -13.05
C ARG A 272 25.95 -19.12 -13.78
N ILE A 273 24.84 -18.62 -14.30
CA ILE A 273 24.08 -19.41 -15.28
C ILE A 273 24.99 -19.71 -16.48
N PRO A 274 25.02 -20.94 -17.03
CA PRO A 274 25.89 -21.24 -18.17
C PRO A 274 25.57 -20.34 -19.37
N GLU A 275 26.62 -19.79 -20.01
CA GLU A 275 26.50 -18.87 -21.16
C GLU A 275 25.51 -19.36 -22.23
N PRO A 276 25.47 -20.64 -22.67
CA PRO A 276 24.50 -21.13 -23.65
C PRO A 276 23.05 -21.10 -23.15
N VAL A 277 22.81 -21.11 -21.84
CA VAL A 277 21.47 -20.98 -21.24
C VAL A 277 21.10 -19.52 -21.17
N GLU A 278 22.03 -18.64 -20.81
CA GLU A 278 21.83 -17.20 -20.78
C GLU A 278 21.49 -16.65 -22.16
N GLU A 279 22.27 -17.01 -23.19
CA GLU A 279 21.98 -16.64 -24.59
C GLU A 279 20.57 -17.04 -25.01
N MET A 280 20.16 -18.27 -24.69
CA MET A 280 18.82 -18.76 -25.01
C MET A 280 17.72 -17.97 -24.27
N LEU A 281 17.95 -17.61 -23.00
CA LEU A 281 17.01 -16.79 -22.25
C LEU A 281 16.94 -15.36 -22.79
N GLN A 282 18.06 -14.81 -23.25
CA GLN A 282 18.10 -13.51 -23.94
C GLN A 282 17.36 -13.56 -25.29
N ASP A 283 17.53 -14.65 -26.05
CA ASP A 283 16.80 -14.85 -27.31
C ASP A 283 15.27 -14.95 -27.09
N MET A 284 14.84 -15.56 -25.97
CA MET A 284 13.42 -15.55 -25.56
C MET A 284 12.88 -14.13 -25.34
N LEU A 285 13.74 -13.22 -24.93
CA LEU A 285 13.37 -11.81 -24.69
C LEU A 285 13.42 -10.93 -25.93
N GLN A 286 13.78 -11.47 -27.10
CA GLN A 286 13.80 -10.71 -28.36
C GLN A 286 12.42 -10.06 -28.59
N GLY A 287 12.43 -8.74 -28.78
CA GLY A 287 11.22 -7.92 -28.94
C GLY A 287 10.52 -7.49 -27.65
N HIS A 288 11.01 -7.90 -26.47
CA HIS A 288 10.47 -7.47 -25.17
C HIS A 288 11.23 -6.30 -24.55
N GLU A 289 12.50 -6.06 -24.94
CA GLU A 289 13.39 -5.05 -24.33
C GLU A 289 13.44 -5.15 -22.80
N ALA A 290 13.39 -6.36 -22.27
CA ALA A 290 13.36 -6.61 -20.84
C ALA A 290 14.71 -6.24 -20.18
N ILE A 291 14.66 -5.80 -18.94
CA ILE A 291 15.86 -5.57 -18.13
C ILE A 291 16.30 -6.92 -17.57
N VAL A 292 17.49 -7.40 -17.96
CA VAL A 292 18.08 -8.61 -17.42
C VAL A 292 18.97 -8.22 -16.23
N VAL A 293 18.81 -8.92 -15.11
CA VAL A 293 19.56 -8.68 -13.88
C VAL A 293 20.12 -10.01 -13.36
N GLU A 294 21.46 -10.09 -13.27
CA GLU A 294 22.11 -11.17 -12.53
C GLU A 294 21.98 -10.94 -11.02
N VAL A 295 21.59 -11.99 -10.30
CA VAL A 295 21.36 -11.97 -8.86
C VAL A 295 22.39 -12.84 -8.14
N GLU A 296 23.30 -12.19 -7.41
CA GLU A 296 24.21 -12.86 -6.49
C GLU A 296 23.46 -13.21 -5.20
N GLY A 297 22.89 -14.41 -5.10
CA GLY A 297 22.20 -14.85 -3.90
C GLY A 297 20.81 -15.41 -4.16
N PHE A 298 19.79 -14.93 -3.42
CA PHE A 298 18.44 -15.48 -3.46
C PHE A 298 17.55 -14.74 -4.46
N ILE A 299 17.09 -15.43 -5.50
CA ILE A 299 16.13 -14.88 -6.48
C ILE A 299 14.74 -14.78 -5.84
N GLY A 300 14.09 -13.63 -6.01
CA GLY A 300 12.73 -13.42 -5.48
C GLY A 300 12.73 -13.21 -3.97
N ILE A 301 13.43 -12.19 -3.48
CA ILE A 301 13.51 -11.79 -2.06
C ILE A 301 12.12 -11.68 -1.39
N GLY A 302 11.08 -11.31 -2.15
CA GLY A 302 9.70 -11.24 -1.66
C GLY A 302 9.19 -12.56 -1.07
N ASP A 303 9.67 -13.70 -1.59
CA ASP A 303 9.24 -15.03 -1.17
C ASP A 303 9.80 -15.46 0.21
N LEU A 304 10.79 -14.74 0.74
CA LEU A 304 11.29 -14.96 2.11
C LEU A 304 10.19 -14.80 3.18
N SER A 305 9.05 -14.20 2.82
CA SER A 305 7.84 -14.19 3.66
C SER A 305 7.43 -15.59 4.12
N GLY A 306 7.68 -16.64 3.34
CA GLY A 306 7.39 -18.03 3.72
C GLY A 306 8.17 -18.55 4.94
N ILE A 307 9.33 -17.95 5.24
CA ILE A 307 10.11 -18.28 6.45
C ILE A 307 9.60 -17.49 7.66
N VAL A 308 9.06 -16.28 7.43
CA VAL A 308 8.51 -15.43 8.51
C VAL A 308 7.36 -16.13 9.25
N ASP A 309 6.65 -17.04 8.58
CA ASP A 309 5.54 -17.81 9.18
C ASP A 309 6.02 -18.90 10.15
N ALA A 310 7.32 -19.13 10.30
CA ALA A 310 7.88 -20.07 11.29
C ALA A 310 7.24 -19.88 12.69
N ASP A 311 6.99 -21.00 13.37
CA ASP A 311 6.39 -21.01 14.70
C ASP A 311 7.44 -20.63 15.77
N ARG A 312 7.83 -19.37 15.76
CA ARG A 312 8.80 -18.74 16.66
C ARG A 312 8.28 -17.37 17.10
N PRO A 313 7.28 -17.37 18.02
CA PRO A 313 6.69 -16.12 18.52
C PRO A 313 7.70 -15.21 19.24
N ASP A 314 8.75 -15.79 19.82
CA ASP A 314 9.88 -15.09 20.44
C ASP A 314 10.69 -14.21 19.46
N LEU A 315 10.61 -14.50 18.15
CA LEU A 315 11.27 -13.75 17.08
C LEU A 315 10.33 -12.81 16.30
N LYS A 316 9.12 -12.59 16.78
CA LYS A 316 8.10 -11.73 16.17
C LYS A 316 7.67 -10.61 17.13
N PHE A 317 7.00 -9.60 16.61
CA PHE A 317 6.34 -8.63 17.48
C PHE A 317 5.32 -9.33 18.37
N GLU A 318 5.25 -8.91 19.63
CA GLU A 318 4.17 -9.35 20.50
C GLU A 318 2.80 -9.06 19.86
N PRO A 319 1.87 -10.04 19.86
CA PRO A 319 0.53 -9.82 19.32
C PRO A 319 -0.14 -8.63 19.99
N TYR A 320 -0.69 -7.74 19.18
CA TYR A 320 -1.45 -6.59 19.65
C TYR A 320 -2.95 -6.84 19.45
N ALA A 321 -3.71 -6.76 20.55
CA ALA A 321 -5.16 -6.81 20.52
C ALA A 321 -5.73 -5.38 20.50
N PRO A 322 -6.35 -4.92 19.38
CA PRO A 322 -6.99 -3.61 19.30
C PRO A 322 -8.08 -3.44 20.37
N ARG A 323 -8.19 -2.26 20.94
CA ARG A 323 -9.26 -1.94 21.90
C ARG A 323 -10.56 -1.69 21.14
N PHE A 324 -11.67 -2.23 21.66
CA PHE A 324 -12.97 -1.80 21.18
C PHE A 324 -13.24 -0.37 21.68
N PRO A 325 -13.75 0.55 20.82
CA PRO A 325 -13.93 1.96 21.19
C PRO A 325 -14.77 2.13 22.45
N GLU A 326 -14.21 2.78 23.46
CA GLU A 326 -14.85 2.97 24.77
C GLU A 326 -16.19 3.69 24.65
N ARG A 327 -16.25 4.70 23.78
CA ARG A 327 -17.47 5.47 23.49
C ARG A 327 -18.66 4.57 23.10
N ILE A 328 -18.41 3.55 22.28
CA ILE A 328 -19.47 2.61 21.87
C ILE A 328 -19.84 1.69 23.03
N ARG A 329 -18.87 1.30 23.85
CA ARG A 329 -19.09 0.45 25.03
C ARG A 329 -19.96 1.15 26.09
N GLU A 330 -19.78 2.47 26.30
CA GLU A 330 -20.58 3.30 27.21
C GLU A 330 -22.08 3.27 26.84
N TYR A 331 -22.41 3.06 25.56
CA TYR A 331 -23.77 2.92 25.06
C TYR A 331 -24.20 1.45 24.94
N GLY A 332 -23.56 0.52 25.68
CA GLY A 332 -23.91 -0.90 25.65
C GLY A 332 -23.62 -1.58 24.30
N GLY A 333 -22.78 -0.97 23.45
CA GLY A 333 -22.47 -1.44 22.12
C GLY A 333 -23.40 -0.88 21.02
N ASP A 334 -24.39 -0.06 21.36
CA ASP A 334 -25.29 0.60 20.39
C ASP A 334 -24.55 1.72 19.64
N CYS A 335 -24.16 1.44 18.39
CA CYS A 335 -23.45 2.37 17.53
C CYS A 335 -24.33 3.62 17.21
N PHE A 336 -25.63 3.44 16.97
CA PHE A 336 -26.51 4.55 16.61
C PHE A 336 -26.71 5.51 17.76
N ALA A 337 -26.95 4.98 18.99
CA ALA A 337 -27.08 5.82 20.17
C ALA A 337 -25.80 6.60 20.47
N ALA A 338 -24.63 5.96 20.35
CA ALA A 338 -23.34 6.59 20.57
C ALA A 338 -23.05 7.70 19.55
N ILE A 339 -23.25 7.43 18.25
CA ILE A 339 -23.03 8.40 17.16
C ILE A 339 -24.03 9.57 17.25
N ARG A 340 -25.28 9.29 17.58
CA ARG A 340 -26.29 10.35 17.77
C ARG A 340 -25.94 11.29 18.91
N ALA A 341 -25.35 10.77 19.97
CA ALA A 341 -24.95 11.58 21.12
C ALA A 341 -23.78 12.51 20.79
N LYS A 342 -22.83 12.06 19.93
CA LYS A 342 -21.64 12.82 19.56
C LYS A 342 -20.89 12.13 18.42
N ASP A 343 -20.28 12.93 17.55
CA ASP A 343 -19.32 12.42 16.55
C ASP A 343 -18.19 11.60 17.20
N ILE A 344 -17.74 10.59 16.50
CA ILE A 344 -16.73 9.65 16.99
C ILE A 344 -15.62 9.53 15.94
N VAL A 345 -14.35 9.59 16.38
CA VAL A 345 -13.21 9.14 15.59
C VAL A 345 -12.62 7.87 16.20
N VAL A 346 -12.32 6.90 15.37
CA VAL A 346 -11.67 5.64 15.73
C VAL A 346 -10.33 5.56 15.00
N HIS A 347 -9.26 5.28 15.73
CA HIS A 347 -7.90 5.23 15.19
C HIS A 347 -7.41 3.79 15.06
N HIS A 348 -7.48 3.24 13.85
CA HIS A 348 -6.95 1.91 13.53
C HIS A 348 -5.42 1.93 13.40
N PRO A 349 -4.72 0.83 13.71
CA PRO A 349 -5.17 -0.45 14.26
C PRO A 349 -5.28 -0.45 15.79
N TYR A 350 -5.11 0.68 16.45
CA TYR A 350 -5.07 0.77 17.91
C TYR A 350 -6.45 0.54 18.54
N GLU A 351 -7.48 0.99 17.84
CA GLU A 351 -8.87 0.66 18.11
C GLU A 351 -9.40 -0.27 17.01
N ALA A 352 -10.25 -1.21 17.42
CA ALA A 352 -10.71 -2.32 16.59
C ALA A 352 -11.56 -1.84 15.40
N PHE A 353 -11.25 -2.33 14.20
CA PHE A 353 -12.07 -2.13 13.02
C PHE A 353 -13.46 -2.80 13.13
N ASP A 354 -13.60 -3.71 14.09
CA ASP A 354 -14.86 -4.38 14.42
C ASP A 354 -16.01 -3.41 14.73
N VAL A 355 -15.72 -2.16 15.11
CA VAL A 355 -16.76 -1.12 15.28
C VAL A 355 -17.44 -0.80 13.95
N VAL A 356 -16.71 -0.73 12.84
CA VAL A 356 -17.28 -0.50 11.51
C VAL A 356 -18.15 -1.70 11.08
N ILE A 357 -17.66 -2.90 11.38
CA ILE A 357 -18.42 -4.14 11.13
C ILE A 357 -19.69 -4.16 12.00
N SER A 358 -19.61 -3.81 13.28
CA SER A 358 -20.73 -3.75 14.21
C SER A 358 -21.77 -2.72 13.78
N PHE A 359 -21.35 -1.54 13.33
CA PHE A 359 -22.23 -0.52 12.77
C PHE A 359 -23.09 -1.06 11.62
N LEU A 360 -22.47 -1.77 10.66
CA LEU A 360 -23.22 -2.35 9.53
C LEU A 360 -24.06 -3.58 9.93
N LYS A 361 -23.59 -4.42 10.85
CA LYS A 361 -24.37 -5.54 11.36
C LYS A 361 -25.59 -5.07 12.13
N GLN A 362 -25.45 -4.04 12.96
CA GLN A 362 -26.61 -3.42 13.63
C GLN A 362 -27.57 -2.84 12.60
N ALA A 363 -27.06 -2.15 11.57
CA ALA A 363 -27.90 -1.65 10.48
C ALA A 363 -28.67 -2.77 9.76
N ALA A 364 -28.04 -3.95 9.56
CA ALA A 364 -28.69 -5.07 8.92
C ALA A 364 -29.83 -5.67 9.77
N SER A 365 -29.64 -5.74 11.09
CA SER A 365 -30.59 -6.38 12.02
C SER A 365 -31.67 -5.43 12.58
N ASP A 366 -31.44 -4.10 12.56
CA ASP A 366 -32.37 -3.11 13.12
C ASP A 366 -33.59 -2.93 12.21
N PRO A 367 -34.83 -3.22 12.69
CA PRO A 367 -36.06 -3.08 11.87
C PRO A 367 -36.34 -1.64 11.43
N ASP A 368 -35.84 -0.63 12.14
CA ASP A 368 -36.02 0.77 11.81
C ASP A 368 -35.07 1.27 10.71
N VAL A 369 -34.00 0.51 10.39
CA VAL A 369 -33.13 0.84 9.26
C VAL A 369 -33.83 0.51 7.95
N VAL A 370 -33.91 1.51 7.07
CA VAL A 370 -34.63 1.41 5.79
C VAL A 370 -33.70 1.33 4.59
N ALA A 371 -32.51 1.94 4.69
CA ALA A 371 -31.55 1.93 3.58
C ALA A 371 -30.09 1.92 4.07
N ILE A 372 -29.21 1.29 3.27
CA ILE A 372 -27.76 1.31 3.44
C ILE A 372 -27.12 1.63 2.10
N LYS A 373 -26.19 2.58 2.06
CA LYS A 373 -25.36 2.87 0.90
C LYS A 373 -23.88 2.70 1.28
N GLN A 374 -23.10 1.98 0.47
CA GLN A 374 -21.74 1.60 0.80
C GLN A 374 -20.82 1.66 -0.41
N THR A 375 -19.63 2.25 -0.26
CA THR A 375 -18.55 2.14 -1.26
C THR A 375 -17.63 0.97 -0.93
N LEU A 376 -17.24 0.20 -1.95
CA LEU A 376 -16.37 -0.97 -1.82
C LEU A 376 -15.23 -0.87 -2.83
N TYR A 377 -13.99 -0.74 -2.33
CA TYR A 377 -12.78 -0.69 -3.16
C TYR A 377 -11.97 -1.98 -3.04
N ARG A 378 -11.68 -2.42 -1.83
CA ARG A 378 -11.01 -3.69 -1.47
C ARG A 378 -11.69 -4.23 -0.23
N ALA A 379 -12.42 -5.32 -0.35
CA ALA A 379 -13.17 -5.89 0.77
C ALA A 379 -12.54 -7.18 1.35
N GLY A 380 -11.59 -7.81 0.63
CA GLY A 380 -10.94 -9.06 1.01
C GLY A 380 -11.80 -10.31 0.74
N LYS A 381 -11.19 -11.49 0.86
CA LYS A 381 -11.83 -12.77 0.47
C LYS A 381 -13.01 -13.20 1.34
N GLN A 382 -12.99 -12.88 2.63
CA GLN A 382 -14.05 -13.22 3.62
C GLN A 382 -14.53 -11.95 4.32
N SER A 383 -15.21 -11.09 3.58
CA SER A 383 -15.60 -9.78 4.10
C SER A 383 -16.86 -9.83 4.94
N ALA A 384 -16.72 -9.52 6.24
CA ALA A 384 -17.84 -9.33 7.14
C ALA A 384 -18.74 -8.12 6.73
N ILE A 385 -18.16 -7.15 6.02
CA ILE A 385 -18.89 -6.01 5.45
C ILE A 385 -19.85 -6.49 4.34
N ILE A 386 -19.34 -7.28 3.39
CA ILE A 386 -20.16 -7.86 2.31
C ILE A 386 -21.30 -8.71 2.89
N ARG A 387 -20.99 -9.53 3.90
CA ARG A 387 -21.99 -10.35 4.58
C ARG A 387 -23.09 -9.48 5.20
N ALA A 388 -22.74 -8.42 5.92
CA ALA A 388 -23.71 -7.52 6.52
C ALA A 388 -24.61 -6.82 5.47
N LEU A 389 -24.08 -6.48 4.29
CA LEU A 389 -24.88 -5.90 3.21
C LEU A 389 -25.85 -6.93 2.61
N ILE A 390 -25.43 -8.18 2.46
CA ILE A 390 -26.28 -9.28 2.01
C ILE A 390 -27.41 -9.51 3.04
N ASP A 391 -27.07 -9.67 4.32
CA ASP A 391 -28.02 -9.88 5.41
C ASP A 391 -29.06 -8.73 5.46
N ALA A 392 -28.63 -7.48 5.22
CA ALA A 392 -29.51 -6.33 5.17
C ALA A 392 -30.49 -6.39 3.97
N ALA A 393 -30.02 -6.78 2.79
CA ALA A 393 -30.88 -6.90 1.61
C ALA A 393 -31.87 -8.05 1.76
N GLU A 394 -31.45 -9.20 2.28
CA GLU A 394 -32.31 -10.35 2.59
C GLU A 394 -33.37 -9.99 3.67
N ALA A 395 -33.05 -9.07 4.59
CA ALA A 395 -34.00 -8.51 5.56
C ALA A 395 -34.94 -7.45 4.95
N GLY A 396 -34.92 -7.24 3.64
CA GLY A 396 -35.83 -6.35 2.91
C GLY A 396 -35.44 -4.86 2.92
N LYS A 397 -34.22 -4.52 3.31
CA LYS A 397 -33.73 -3.14 3.30
C LYS A 397 -33.26 -2.73 1.90
N SER A 398 -33.38 -1.44 1.57
CA SER A 398 -32.78 -0.90 0.34
C SER A 398 -31.26 -0.80 0.51
N VAL A 399 -30.51 -1.66 -0.18
CA VAL A 399 -29.05 -1.66 -0.11
C VAL A 399 -28.44 -1.29 -1.46
N THR A 400 -27.60 -0.27 -1.48
CA THR A 400 -26.82 0.14 -2.66
C THR A 400 -25.32 -0.05 -2.37
N ALA A 401 -24.63 -0.83 -3.18
CA ALA A 401 -23.21 -1.06 -3.09
C ALA A 401 -22.49 -0.53 -4.35
N VAL A 402 -21.58 0.42 -4.16
CA VAL A 402 -20.69 0.88 -5.22
C VAL A 402 -19.44 0.02 -5.19
N VAL A 403 -19.28 -0.85 -6.19
CA VAL A 403 -18.13 -1.79 -6.30
C VAL A 403 -17.13 -1.28 -7.33
N GLU A 404 -15.91 -0.99 -6.92
CA GLU A 404 -14.85 -0.52 -7.80
C GLU A 404 -14.15 -1.71 -8.50
N LEU A 405 -14.39 -1.88 -9.80
CA LEU A 405 -13.78 -2.96 -10.59
C LEU A 405 -12.30 -2.72 -10.93
N LYS A 406 -11.86 -1.46 -10.93
CA LYS A 406 -10.49 -1.06 -11.26
C LYS A 406 -9.54 -1.12 -10.06
N ALA A 407 -9.93 -1.84 -8.99
CA ALA A 407 -9.07 -2.06 -7.82
C ALA A 407 -7.97 -3.07 -8.19
N ARG A 408 -6.78 -2.57 -8.51
CA ARG A 408 -5.65 -3.37 -9.01
C ARG A 408 -5.35 -4.56 -8.10
N PHE A 409 -5.22 -5.76 -8.70
CA PHE A 409 -5.04 -7.08 -8.08
C PHE A 409 -6.26 -7.65 -7.34
N ASP A 410 -7.32 -6.88 -7.15
CA ASP A 410 -8.57 -7.32 -6.52
C ASP A 410 -9.74 -7.39 -7.52
N GLU A 411 -9.49 -7.19 -8.81
CA GLU A 411 -10.52 -7.10 -9.85
C GLU A 411 -11.39 -8.37 -9.90
N GLU A 412 -10.75 -9.55 -9.87
CA GLU A 412 -11.46 -10.84 -9.89
C GLU A 412 -12.31 -11.04 -8.63
N GLN A 413 -11.76 -10.69 -7.47
CA GLN A 413 -12.49 -10.78 -6.20
C GLN A 413 -13.66 -9.81 -6.15
N ASN A 414 -13.50 -8.57 -6.65
CA ASN A 414 -14.56 -7.58 -6.68
C ASN A 414 -15.69 -7.97 -7.63
N LEU A 415 -15.39 -8.61 -8.76
CA LEU A 415 -16.38 -9.22 -9.65
C LEU A 415 -17.19 -10.32 -8.95
N MET A 416 -16.53 -11.21 -8.21
CA MET A 416 -17.20 -12.26 -7.44
C MET A 416 -18.13 -11.69 -6.38
N TRP A 417 -17.70 -10.62 -5.70
CA TRP A 417 -18.53 -9.94 -4.70
C TRP A 417 -19.72 -9.22 -5.31
N ALA A 418 -19.55 -8.57 -6.46
CA ALA A 418 -20.63 -7.97 -7.21
C ALA A 418 -21.70 -8.99 -7.55
N ASP A 419 -21.31 -10.13 -8.14
CA ASP A 419 -22.22 -11.25 -8.47
C ASP A 419 -22.95 -11.79 -7.21
N ALA A 420 -22.29 -11.84 -6.04
CA ALA A 420 -22.90 -12.30 -4.80
C ALA A 420 -23.90 -11.30 -4.21
N LEU A 421 -23.56 -10.02 -4.24
CA LEU A 421 -24.43 -8.92 -3.79
C LEU A 421 -25.70 -8.82 -4.66
N GLU A 422 -25.56 -8.85 -5.98
CA GLU A 422 -26.70 -8.81 -6.92
C GLU A 422 -27.69 -9.98 -6.69
N ARG A 423 -27.15 -11.20 -6.48
CA ARG A 423 -27.99 -12.37 -6.16
C ARG A 423 -28.78 -12.23 -4.86
N ALA A 424 -28.27 -11.47 -3.90
CA ALA A 424 -28.95 -11.17 -2.64
C ALA A 424 -29.95 -10.00 -2.75
N GLY A 425 -30.07 -9.37 -3.92
CA GLY A 425 -30.98 -8.23 -4.13
C GLY A 425 -30.39 -6.86 -3.81
N VAL A 426 -29.07 -6.78 -3.64
CA VAL A 426 -28.37 -5.49 -3.49
C VAL A 426 -28.30 -4.78 -4.83
N GLN A 427 -28.57 -3.49 -4.85
CA GLN A 427 -28.28 -2.62 -6.01
C GLN A 427 -26.77 -2.43 -6.15
N VAL A 428 -26.14 -3.12 -7.10
CA VAL A 428 -24.72 -2.97 -7.39
C VAL A 428 -24.50 -1.93 -8.48
N VAL A 429 -23.57 -1.00 -8.24
CA VAL A 429 -23.16 0.03 -9.19
C VAL A 429 -21.64 -0.02 -9.32
N TYR A 430 -21.14 0.05 -10.54
CA TYR A 430 -19.70 -0.06 -10.86
C TYR A 430 -18.98 1.29 -10.97
N GLY A 431 -19.65 2.38 -10.62
CA GLY A 431 -19.09 3.72 -10.67
C GLY A 431 -18.84 4.23 -12.11
N PHE A 432 -17.86 5.11 -12.26
CA PHE A 432 -17.54 5.75 -13.54
C PHE A 432 -16.60 4.90 -14.41
N ILE A 433 -16.74 5.04 -15.73
CA ILE A 433 -15.83 4.41 -16.70
C ILE A 433 -14.43 5.05 -16.62
N ASP A 434 -14.35 6.38 -16.57
CA ASP A 434 -13.08 7.11 -16.65
C ASP A 434 -12.39 7.31 -15.31
N TRP A 435 -13.18 7.36 -14.23
CA TRP A 435 -12.69 7.63 -12.88
C TRP A 435 -12.81 6.41 -11.99
N LYS A 436 -11.96 6.35 -10.94
CA LYS A 436 -12.05 5.30 -9.91
C LYS A 436 -12.78 5.84 -8.68
N THR A 437 -13.72 5.07 -8.15
CA THR A 437 -14.33 5.38 -6.86
C THR A 437 -13.37 4.97 -5.74
N HIS A 438 -12.74 5.96 -5.09
CA HIS A 438 -11.78 5.70 -4.02
C HIS A 438 -12.23 6.26 -2.67
N ALA A 439 -13.31 7.02 -2.60
CA ALA A 439 -13.93 7.45 -1.36
C ALA A 439 -14.41 6.24 -0.53
N LYS A 440 -14.19 6.28 0.78
CA LYS A 440 -14.62 5.23 1.72
C LYS A 440 -15.74 5.81 2.57
N VAL A 441 -16.97 5.60 2.11
CA VAL A 441 -18.17 6.17 2.73
C VAL A 441 -19.24 5.09 2.93
N SER A 442 -19.83 5.09 4.10
CA SER A 442 -21.04 4.32 4.42
C SER A 442 -22.11 5.25 4.95
N MET A 443 -23.34 5.04 4.53
CA MET A 443 -24.50 5.81 4.96
C MET A 443 -25.62 4.85 5.31
N VAL A 444 -26.15 4.94 6.53
CA VAL A 444 -27.28 4.16 7.03
C VAL A 444 -28.43 5.11 7.31
N VAL A 445 -29.59 4.85 6.76
CA VAL A 445 -30.82 5.64 6.97
C VAL A 445 -31.75 4.88 7.90
N ARG A 446 -32.05 5.45 9.06
CA ARG A 446 -32.84 4.86 10.12
C ARG A 446 -34.10 5.71 10.36
N ARG A 447 -35.24 5.08 10.58
CA ARG A 447 -36.47 5.74 11.02
C ARG A 447 -36.38 6.02 12.53
N GLU A 448 -36.61 7.27 12.92
CA GLU A 448 -36.64 7.70 14.33
C GLU A 448 -37.91 8.52 14.54
N GLY A 449 -38.92 7.87 15.11
CA GLY A 449 -40.28 8.45 15.17
C GLY A 449 -40.85 8.64 13.77
N ASP A 450 -41.28 9.85 13.46
CA ASP A 450 -41.85 10.22 12.15
C ASP A 450 -40.82 10.73 11.14
N GLN A 451 -39.53 10.70 11.48
CA GLN A 451 -38.47 11.24 10.63
C GLN A 451 -37.42 10.18 10.31
N PHE A 452 -36.62 10.44 9.28
CA PHE A 452 -35.44 9.67 8.97
C PHE A 452 -34.20 10.40 9.47
N ARG A 453 -33.29 9.65 10.13
CA ARG A 453 -31.98 10.10 10.48
C ARG A 453 -30.95 9.25 9.75
N SER A 454 -29.94 9.92 9.20
CA SER A 454 -28.83 9.24 8.56
C SER A 454 -27.60 9.24 9.46
N TYR A 455 -26.89 8.13 9.44
CA TYR A 455 -25.64 7.89 10.14
C TYR A 455 -24.59 7.62 9.11
N CYS A 456 -23.53 8.41 9.11
CA CYS A 456 -22.47 8.34 8.12
C CYS A 456 -21.15 7.90 8.74
N HIS A 457 -20.39 7.14 7.98
CA HIS A 457 -19.00 6.79 8.25
C HIS A 457 -18.14 7.26 7.09
N PHE A 458 -17.04 7.96 7.42
CA PHE A 458 -16.01 8.40 6.48
C PHE A 458 -14.67 7.80 6.90
N GLY A 459 -14.06 7.00 6.03
CA GLY A 459 -12.80 6.31 6.31
C GLY A 459 -11.64 6.85 5.49
N THR A 460 -10.49 7.07 6.10
CA THR A 460 -9.25 7.34 5.36
C THR A 460 -8.71 6.06 4.71
N GLY A 461 -9.05 4.88 5.26
CA GLY A 461 -8.63 3.55 4.82
C GLY A 461 -9.76 2.69 4.26
N ASN A 462 -9.39 1.59 3.61
CA ASN A 462 -10.32 0.67 2.97
C ASN A 462 -11.15 -0.12 3.99
N TYR A 463 -12.34 -0.58 3.56
CA TYR A 463 -13.20 -1.49 4.31
C TYR A 463 -12.66 -2.94 4.28
N HIS A 464 -11.45 -3.13 4.77
CA HIS A 464 -10.75 -4.41 4.73
C HIS A 464 -10.22 -4.80 6.13
N PRO A 465 -10.87 -5.74 6.84
CA PRO A 465 -10.55 -6.07 8.23
C PRO A 465 -9.10 -6.49 8.49
N ILE A 466 -8.46 -7.15 7.51
CA ILE A 466 -7.07 -7.61 7.67
C ILE A 466 -6.11 -6.43 7.55
N THR A 467 -6.26 -5.58 6.52
CA THR A 467 -5.38 -4.41 6.36
C THR A 467 -5.57 -3.40 7.49
N ALA A 468 -6.78 -3.27 8.04
CA ALA A 468 -7.08 -2.40 9.17
C ALA A 468 -6.37 -2.82 10.49
N ARG A 469 -5.73 -3.99 10.54
CA ARG A 469 -4.85 -4.42 11.65
C ARG A 469 -3.40 -3.99 11.47
N ILE A 470 -3.04 -3.49 10.29
CA ILE A 470 -1.67 -3.16 9.92
C ILE A 470 -1.56 -1.68 9.55
N TYR A 471 -2.58 -1.10 8.91
CA TYR A 471 -2.60 0.27 8.42
C TYR A 471 -3.14 1.21 9.49
N THR A 472 -2.47 2.34 9.70
CA THR A 472 -3.02 3.39 10.56
C THR A 472 -3.99 4.24 9.76
N ASP A 473 -5.26 4.19 10.14
CA ASP A 473 -6.32 4.91 9.47
C ASP A 473 -7.31 5.50 10.48
N LEU A 474 -8.13 6.44 10.02
CA LEU A 474 -9.19 7.05 10.80
C LEU A 474 -10.55 6.65 10.25
N SER A 475 -11.46 6.28 11.15
CA SER A 475 -12.88 6.12 10.90
C SER A 475 -13.65 7.22 11.63
N PHE A 476 -14.29 8.11 10.89
CA PHE A 476 -15.11 9.18 11.42
C PHE A 476 -16.58 8.87 11.28
N PHE A 477 -17.32 8.86 12.38
CA PHE A 477 -18.74 8.62 12.43
C PHE A 477 -19.49 9.88 12.85
N THR A 478 -20.56 10.22 12.15
CA THR A 478 -21.41 11.37 12.43
C THR A 478 -22.88 11.11 12.09
N ALA A 479 -23.77 11.75 12.83
CA ALA A 479 -25.19 11.84 12.52
C ALA A 479 -25.62 13.27 12.17
N ASP A 480 -24.67 14.15 11.89
CA ASP A 480 -24.94 15.53 11.49
C ASP A 480 -25.68 15.54 10.13
N PRO A 481 -26.83 16.24 10.03
CA PRO A 481 -27.62 16.29 8.81
C PRO A 481 -26.89 16.87 7.59
N ALA A 482 -25.94 17.79 7.78
CA ALA A 482 -25.20 18.38 6.68
C ALA A 482 -24.29 17.34 6.01
N TYR A 483 -23.52 16.56 6.81
CA TYR A 483 -22.75 15.45 6.27
C TYR A 483 -23.60 14.38 5.61
N SER A 484 -24.80 14.15 6.16
CA SER A 484 -25.75 13.18 5.61
C SER A 484 -26.28 13.59 4.23
N ARG A 485 -26.60 14.88 4.06
CA ARG A 485 -27.02 15.42 2.75
C ARG A 485 -25.90 15.33 1.73
N ASP A 486 -24.68 15.68 2.13
CA ASP A 486 -23.51 15.62 1.26
C ASP A 486 -23.12 14.17 0.89
N ALA A 487 -23.22 13.23 1.84
CA ALA A 487 -23.01 11.81 1.56
C ALA A 487 -24.05 11.28 0.57
N ALA A 488 -25.33 11.66 0.72
CA ALA A 488 -26.38 11.30 -0.23
C ALA A 488 -26.09 11.87 -1.62
N ALA A 489 -25.64 13.13 -1.70
CA ALA A 489 -25.26 13.77 -2.95
C ALA A 489 -24.06 13.09 -3.61
N LEU A 490 -23.04 12.69 -2.82
CA LEU A 490 -21.89 11.91 -3.29
C LEU A 490 -22.34 10.56 -3.88
N PHE A 491 -23.22 9.82 -3.21
CA PHE A 491 -23.76 8.57 -3.75
C PHE A 491 -24.55 8.81 -5.03
N ASN A 492 -25.42 9.83 -5.09
CA ASN A 492 -26.18 10.17 -6.31
C ASN A 492 -25.24 10.55 -7.48
N TYR A 493 -24.13 11.22 -7.19
CA TYR A 493 -23.10 11.50 -8.19
C TYR A 493 -22.48 10.21 -8.73
N ILE A 494 -22.10 9.28 -7.86
CA ILE A 494 -21.44 8.03 -8.27
C ILE A 494 -22.43 7.10 -9.00
N THR A 495 -23.69 7.05 -8.58
CA THR A 495 -24.67 6.08 -9.10
C THR A 495 -25.48 6.59 -10.29
N GLY A 496 -25.72 7.88 -10.36
CA GLY A 496 -26.60 8.49 -11.36
C GLY A 496 -25.93 9.60 -12.17
N TYR A 497 -24.64 9.86 -11.96
CA TYR A 497 -23.86 10.94 -12.60
C TYR A 497 -24.48 12.34 -12.38
N VAL A 498 -25.26 12.49 -11.30
CA VAL A 498 -25.89 13.76 -10.95
C VAL A 498 -24.90 14.62 -10.17
N GLU A 499 -24.31 15.56 -10.87
CA GLU A 499 -23.32 16.47 -10.27
C GLU A 499 -23.98 17.36 -9.21
N PRO A 500 -23.50 17.35 -7.94
CA PRO A 500 -24.08 18.19 -6.90
C PRO A 500 -23.78 19.67 -7.18
N GLN A 501 -24.78 20.54 -7.13
CA GLN A 501 -24.56 21.98 -7.33
C GLN A 501 -23.71 22.59 -6.22
N ARG A 502 -23.93 22.18 -4.98
CA ARG A 502 -23.22 22.63 -3.79
C ARG A 502 -23.23 21.53 -2.72
N LEU A 503 -22.10 21.35 -2.05
CA LEU A 503 -21.98 20.58 -0.82
C LEU A 503 -21.85 21.54 0.37
N GLU A 504 -22.33 21.14 1.54
CA GLU A 504 -22.36 21.98 2.76
C GLU A 504 -21.07 21.83 3.57
N LYS A 505 -20.55 20.62 3.69
CA LYS A 505 -19.39 20.24 4.50
C LYS A 505 -18.33 19.52 3.70
N LEU A 506 -18.72 18.49 2.96
CA LEU A 506 -17.78 17.69 2.19
C LEU A 506 -17.25 18.47 0.99
N VAL A 507 -16.00 18.19 0.66
CA VAL A 507 -15.39 18.58 -0.61
C VAL A 507 -15.01 17.31 -1.34
N MET A 508 -15.18 17.27 -2.65
CA MET A 508 -14.95 16.06 -3.44
C MET A 508 -14.06 16.32 -4.67
N SER A 509 -13.33 15.29 -5.10
CA SER A 509 -12.71 15.23 -6.41
C SER A 509 -13.56 14.36 -7.36
N PRO A 510 -13.43 14.59 -8.68
CA PRO A 510 -12.47 15.47 -9.37
C PRO A 510 -12.92 16.93 -9.48
N ARG A 511 -13.76 17.40 -8.60
CA ARG A 511 -14.41 18.70 -8.67
C ARG A 511 -13.60 19.80 -7.94
N ASP A 512 -13.82 19.97 -6.62
CA ASP A 512 -13.40 21.16 -5.87
C ASP A 512 -12.24 20.88 -4.87
N LEU A 513 -11.75 19.63 -4.76
CA LEU A 513 -10.85 19.25 -3.67
C LEU A 513 -9.49 19.95 -3.77
N ARG A 514 -8.86 20.00 -4.98
CA ARG A 514 -7.61 20.71 -5.19
C ARG A 514 -7.77 22.20 -4.90
N ASP A 515 -8.81 22.82 -5.46
CA ASP A 515 -9.07 24.25 -5.33
C ASP A 515 -9.32 24.66 -3.88
N THR A 516 -10.04 23.83 -3.12
CA THR A 516 -10.27 24.05 -1.69
C THR A 516 -8.98 24.00 -0.89
N LEU A 517 -8.10 23.04 -1.16
CA LEU A 517 -6.78 22.98 -0.51
C LEU A 517 -5.93 24.20 -0.86
N CYS A 518 -5.91 24.61 -2.14
CA CYS A 518 -5.22 25.82 -2.57
C CYS A 518 -5.77 27.05 -1.86
N ALA A 519 -7.07 27.22 -1.77
CA ALA A 519 -7.71 28.34 -1.06
C ALA A 519 -7.37 28.36 0.44
N CYS A 520 -7.29 27.19 1.08
CA CYS A 520 -6.86 27.10 2.48
C CYS A 520 -5.38 27.51 2.66
N ILE A 521 -4.51 27.12 1.73
CA ILE A 521 -3.10 27.54 1.73
C ILE A 521 -3.00 29.07 1.52
N ASP A 522 -3.76 29.61 0.57
CA ASP A 522 -3.81 31.07 0.31
C ASP A 522 -4.30 31.84 1.55
N ALA A 523 -5.26 31.30 2.29
CA ALA A 523 -5.72 31.90 3.55
C ALA A 523 -4.60 31.98 4.61
N GLU A 524 -3.73 30.97 4.72
CA GLU A 524 -2.57 31.01 5.61
C GLU A 524 -1.52 32.06 5.15
N ILE A 525 -1.34 32.24 3.85
CA ILE A 525 -0.51 33.31 3.27
C ILE A 525 -1.09 34.69 3.68
N ASP A 526 -2.38 34.88 3.56
CA ASP A 526 -3.05 36.12 3.89
C ASP A 526 -2.98 36.41 5.41
N HIS A 527 -3.01 35.36 6.24
CA HIS A 527 -2.76 35.52 7.67
C HIS A 527 -1.35 36.12 7.94
N VAL A 528 -0.31 35.55 7.30
CA VAL A 528 1.06 36.05 7.47
C VAL A 528 1.20 37.49 6.96
N ARG A 529 0.64 37.81 5.80
CA ARG A 529 0.61 39.17 5.25
C ARG A 529 -0.07 40.16 6.18
N ALA A 530 -1.06 39.71 6.95
CA ALA A 530 -1.76 40.52 7.96
C ALA A 530 -1.08 40.49 9.32
N GLY A 531 0.16 39.99 9.43
CA GLY A 531 0.95 39.96 10.67
C GLY A 531 0.51 38.91 11.69
N ARG A 532 -0.30 37.93 11.27
CA ARG A 532 -0.72 36.77 12.08
C ARG A 532 0.11 35.52 11.72
N PRO A 533 0.29 34.57 12.64
CA PRO A 533 0.93 33.30 12.29
C PRO A 533 0.21 32.58 11.17
N GLY A 534 0.93 32.01 10.19
CA GLY A 534 0.45 31.05 9.23
C GLY A 534 1.12 29.70 9.47
N THR A 535 0.34 28.63 9.58
CA THR A 535 0.86 27.31 9.91
C THR A 535 0.08 26.22 9.19
N ILE A 536 0.79 25.25 8.58
CA ILE A 536 0.19 24.12 7.89
C ILE A 536 0.83 22.83 8.40
N TRP A 537 0.02 21.86 8.82
CA TRP A 537 0.42 20.48 9.04
C TRP A 537 -0.34 19.56 8.09
N ALA A 538 0.36 18.66 7.42
CA ALA A 538 -0.32 17.67 6.58
C ALA A 538 0.35 16.30 6.70
N LYS A 539 -0.48 15.25 6.78
CA LYS A 539 -0.07 13.86 6.81
C LYS A 539 -0.73 13.13 5.64
N MET A 540 0.08 12.40 4.86
CA MET A 540 -0.37 11.67 3.67
C MET A 540 0.60 10.58 3.27
N ASN A 541 0.23 9.74 2.28
CA ASN A 541 1.15 8.76 1.75
C ASN A 541 2.03 9.33 0.63
N SER A 542 1.51 10.25 -0.18
CA SER A 542 2.21 10.78 -1.35
C SER A 542 1.87 12.24 -1.61
N LEU A 543 2.90 13.03 -1.89
CA LEU A 543 2.84 14.42 -2.32
C LEU A 543 3.50 14.54 -3.71
N VAL A 544 2.69 14.68 -4.76
CA VAL A 544 3.14 14.63 -6.15
C VAL A 544 2.52 15.73 -7.01
N ASP A 545 1.37 16.29 -6.61
CA ASP A 545 0.64 17.29 -7.40
C ASP A 545 1.44 18.60 -7.53
N PRO A 546 1.83 19.01 -8.76
CA PRO A 546 2.65 20.20 -8.94
C PRO A 546 1.95 21.49 -8.48
N ALA A 547 0.64 21.60 -8.70
CA ALA A 547 -0.11 22.81 -8.34
C ALA A 547 -0.12 23.02 -6.82
N ILE A 548 -0.30 21.96 -6.03
CA ILE A 548 -0.21 22.03 -4.57
C ILE A 548 1.24 22.32 -4.12
N ILE A 549 2.23 21.68 -4.74
CA ILE A 549 3.65 21.91 -4.39
C ILE A 549 4.03 23.37 -4.61
N GLU A 550 3.64 23.95 -5.75
CA GLU A 550 3.88 25.38 -6.02
C GLU A 550 3.19 26.31 -5.01
N LYS A 551 1.96 25.99 -4.61
CA LYS A 551 1.25 26.71 -3.56
C LYS A 551 1.98 26.62 -2.22
N LEU A 552 2.53 25.46 -1.86
CA LEU A 552 3.34 25.31 -0.63
C LEU A 552 4.63 26.12 -0.69
N TYR A 553 5.29 26.21 -1.86
CA TYR A 553 6.45 27.06 -2.06
C TYR A 553 6.09 28.54 -1.89
N ALA A 554 4.98 28.97 -2.50
CA ALA A 554 4.49 30.34 -2.32
C ALA A 554 4.16 30.64 -0.86
N ALA A 555 3.58 29.69 -0.13
CA ALA A 555 3.29 29.84 1.30
C ALA A 555 4.58 29.91 2.15
N SER A 556 5.57 29.07 1.85
CA SER A 556 6.88 29.12 2.50
C SER A 556 7.54 30.49 2.30
N ASN A 557 7.56 31.00 1.08
CA ASN A 557 8.13 32.33 0.77
C ASN A 557 7.39 33.48 1.46
N ALA A 558 6.09 33.33 1.70
CA ALA A 558 5.32 34.28 2.46
C ALA A 558 5.60 34.22 4.00
N GLY A 559 6.28 33.16 4.47
CA GLY A 559 6.63 32.97 5.88
C GLY A 559 5.74 31.97 6.63
N VAL A 560 4.85 31.26 5.93
CA VAL A 560 4.02 30.19 6.52
C VAL A 560 4.92 29.02 6.95
N GLN A 561 4.75 28.53 8.18
CA GLN A 561 5.48 27.39 8.71
C GLN A 561 4.78 26.09 8.36
N ILE A 562 5.46 25.18 7.66
CA ILE A 562 4.87 23.99 7.06
C ILE A 562 5.60 22.74 7.54
N ASP A 563 4.87 21.82 8.16
CA ASP A 563 5.35 20.50 8.57
C ASP A 563 4.55 19.42 7.85
N LEU A 564 5.23 18.62 7.04
CA LEU A 564 4.63 17.56 6.22
C LEU A 564 5.11 16.19 6.70
N ILE A 565 4.17 15.26 6.88
CA ILE A 565 4.45 13.86 7.18
C ILE A 565 4.05 13.07 5.93
N VAL A 566 5.04 12.75 5.10
CA VAL A 566 4.84 12.05 3.82
C VAL A 566 5.54 10.68 3.90
N ARG A 567 4.76 9.62 4.06
CA ARG A 567 5.30 8.27 4.25
C ARG A 567 6.11 7.78 3.05
N GLY A 568 5.59 7.94 1.85
CA GLY A 568 6.13 7.36 0.62
C GLY A 568 6.73 8.42 -0.31
N ILE A 569 6.06 8.66 -1.44
CA ILE A 569 6.53 9.55 -2.50
C ILE A 569 6.40 11.02 -2.08
N CYS A 570 7.49 11.75 -2.16
CA CYS A 570 7.51 13.20 -2.00
C CYS A 570 8.27 13.84 -3.18
N CYS A 571 7.57 14.58 -4.02
CA CYS A 571 8.20 15.33 -5.12
C CYS A 571 8.61 16.75 -4.72
N LEU A 572 8.19 17.22 -3.55
CA LEU A 572 8.54 18.54 -3.01
C LEU A 572 9.98 18.52 -2.46
N ARG A 573 10.75 19.57 -2.74
CA ARG A 573 12.10 19.83 -2.16
C ARG A 573 11.98 20.73 -0.93
N PRO A 574 12.24 20.25 0.30
CA PRO A 574 12.22 21.08 1.51
C PRO A 574 13.53 21.82 1.73
N GLY A 575 13.51 22.91 2.47
CA GLY A 575 14.70 23.59 2.98
C GLY A 575 15.56 24.29 1.93
N VAL A 576 15.05 24.54 0.72
CA VAL A 576 15.77 25.23 -0.35
C VAL A 576 15.67 26.73 -0.12
N PRO A 577 16.82 27.47 -0.02
CA PRO A 577 16.82 28.91 0.15
C PRO A 577 16.05 29.65 -0.95
N GLY A 578 15.18 30.60 -0.56
CA GLY A 578 14.34 31.37 -1.47
C GLY A 578 13.18 30.60 -2.10
N MET A 579 12.92 29.35 -1.68
CA MET A 579 11.81 28.54 -2.18
C MET A 579 11.03 27.82 -1.07
N SER A 580 11.70 27.05 -0.24
CA SER A 580 11.04 26.14 0.70
C SER A 580 11.70 26.12 2.09
N GLU A 581 12.31 27.21 2.50
CA GLU A 581 13.04 27.35 3.78
C GLU A 581 12.18 27.03 4.99
N ASN A 582 10.87 27.28 4.90
CA ASN A 582 9.92 27.08 5.98
C ASN A 582 9.18 25.74 5.87
N ILE A 583 9.59 24.85 4.95
CA ILE A 583 8.99 23.53 4.78
C ILE A 583 9.90 22.45 5.35
N ARG A 584 9.36 21.60 6.20
CA ARG A 584 10.00 20.41 6.73
C ARG A 584 9.19 19.17 6.30
N VAL A 585 9.89 18.15 5.86
CA VAL A 585 9.27 16.88 5.43
C VAL A 585 9.84 15.74 6.24
N LYS A 586 8.94 14.94 6.79
CA LYS A 586 9.23 13.77 7.61
C LYS A 586 8.52 12.55 7.03
N SER A 587 9.17 11.38 7.11
CA SER A 587 8.58 10.09 6.77
C SER A 587 8.59 9.19 8.01
N VAL A 588 7.53 8.43 8.22
CA VAL A 588 7.43 7.46 9.32
C VAL A 588 7.24 6.07 8.73
N VAL A 589 8.13 5.14 9.08
CA VAL A 589 8.07 3.72 8.69
C VAL A 589 8.34 2.88 9.92
N GLY A 590 7.55 1.83 10.16
CA GLY A 590 7.72 0.97 11.33
C GLY A 590 6.70 -0.16 11.38
N ARG A 591 6.39 -0.66 12.60
CA ARG A 591 5.51 -1.80 12.82
C ARG A 591 4.18 -1.71 12.08
N PHE A 592 3.54 -0.54 12.09
CA PHE A 592 2.31 -0.27 11.36
C PHE A 592 2.58 0.63 10.17
N LEU A 593 1.75 0.52 9.15
CA LEU A 593 1.89 1.32 7.93
C LEU A 593 1.08 2.61 8.08
N GLU A 594 1.77 3.74 8.15
CA GLU A 594 1.14 5.07 8.21
C GLU A 594 0.36 5.35 6.92
N HIS A 595 -0.98 5.53 7.05
CA HIS A 595 -1.86 5.58 5.88
C HIS A 595 -2.93 6.67 5.95
N SER A 596 -3.30 7.16 7.13
CA SER A 596 -4.31 8.21 7.27
C SER A 596 -3.88 9.51 6.58
N ARG A 597 -4.86 10.24 6.03
CA ARG A 597 -4.68 11.55 5.43
C ARG A 597 -5.37 12.58 6.30
N ILE A 598 -4.57 13.50 6.83
CA ILE A 598 -5.00 14.56 7.73
C ILE A 598 -4.37 15.86 7.25
N THR A 599 -5.16 16.94 7.18
CA THR A 599 -4.67 18.26 6.83
C THR A 599 -5.15 19.27 7.85
N VAL A 600 -4.25 20.13 8.31
CA VAL A 600 -4.53 21.12 9.37
C VAL A 600 -3.99 22.48 8.94
N PHE A 601 -4.83 23.50 9.05
CA PHE A 601 -4.49 24.91 8.82
C PHE A 601 -4.66 25.69 10.11
N GLY A 602 -3.68 26.51 10.46
CA GLY A 602 -3.62 27.24 11.73
C GLY A 602 -4.69 28.34 11.90
N ASN A 603 -5.26 28.81 10.79
CA ASN A 603 -6.32 29.83 10.74
C ASN A 603 -5.92 31.12 11.50
N GLY A 604 -4.71 31.59 11.22
CA GLY A 604 -4.15 32.82 11.81
C GLY A 604 -3.56 32.66 13.20
N LYS A 605 -3.32 31.42 13.65
CA LYS A 605 -2.67 31.11 14.94
C LYS A 605 -1.64 29.96 14.74
N ALA A 606 -0.66 29.93 15.66
CA ALA A 606 0.25 28.78 15.67
C ALA A 606 -0.46 27.48 16.06
N LEU A 607 -0.03 26.36 15.46
CA LEU A 607 -0.54 25.04 15.77
C LEU A 607 0.20 24.41 16.96
N PRO A 608 -0.46 23.62 17.81
CA PRO A 608 -1.89 23.32 17.78
C PRO A 608 -2.76 24.42 18.39
N ASN A 609 -4.00 24.59 17.93
CA ASN A 609 -4.96 25.52 18.51
C ASN A 609 -6.41 25.10 18.19
N ASN A 610 -7.36 25.44 19.06
CA ASN A 610 -8.77 25.03 18.95
C ASN A 610 -9.55 25.71 17.81
N GLY A 611 -8.97 26.71 17.15
CA GLY A 611 -9.57 27.39 15.98
C GLY A 611 -8.98 26.93 14.66
N ALA A 612 -8.10 25.93 14.68
CA ALA A 612 -7.50 25.34 13.48
C ALA A 612 -8.57 24.65 12.63
N LYS A 613 -8.39 24.67 11.30
CA LYS A 613 -9.22 23.90 10.39
C LYS A 613 -8.59 22.51 10.24
N VAL A 614 -9.28 21.48 10.69
CA VAL A 614 -8.85 20.08 10.63
C VAL A 614 -9.69 19.31 9.61
N TYR A 615 -9.03 18.61 8.72
CA TYR A 615 -9.68 17.77 7.70
C TYR A 615 -9.11 16.36 7.71
N ILE A 616 -9.97 15.39 7.42
CA ILE A 616 -9.58 14.04 7.04
C ILE A 616 -9.96 13.77 5.59
N SER A 617 -9.21 12.91 4.91
CA SER A 617 -9.42 12.65 3.47
C SER A 617 -9.16 11.19 3.09
N SER A 618 -9.79 10.76 1.99
CA SER A 618 -9.39 9.54 1.29
C SER A 618 -8.28 9.79 0.25
N ALA A 619 -8.00 11.06 -0.09
CA ALA A 619 -7.06 11.49 -1.12
C ALA A 619 -5.64 11.71 -0.59
N ASP A 620 -4.65 11.22 -1.34
CA ASP A 620 -3.29 11.76 -1.31
C ASP A 620 -3.20 13.00 -2.22
N TRP A 621 -2.19 13.82 -2.05
CA TRP A 621 -1.98 15.01 -2.90
C TRP A 621 -1.25 14.64 -4.19
N MET A 622 -2.02 14.01 -5.08
CA MET A 622 -1.55 13.50 -6.37
C MET A 622 -2.53 13.89 -7.49
N PRO A 623 -2.06 14.18 -8.73
CA PRO A 623 -2.94 14.50 -9.86
C PRO A 623 -4.04 13.46 -10.06
N ARG A 624 -3.71 12.16 -10.00
CA ARG A 624 -4.71 11.07 -10.16
C ARG A 624 -5.82 11.10 -9.11
N ASN A 625 -5.55 11.55 -7.88
CA ASN A 625 -6.55 11.65 -6.81
C ASN A 625 -7.48 12.84 -7.04
N PHE A 626 -6.93 13.93 -7.56
CA PHE A 626 -7.69 15.15 -7.82
C PHE A 626 -8.47 15.13 -9.13
N ASP A 627 -7.93 14.45 -10.17
CA ASP A 627 -8.46 14.56 -11.54
C ASP A 627 -9.15 13.29 -12.04
N ARG A 628 -8.80 12.10 -11.48
CA ARG A 628 -9.23 10.79 -12.00
C ARG A 628 -9.80 9.85 -10.94
N ARG A 629 -10.18 10.38 -9.78
CA ARG A 629 -10.78 9.61 -8.69
C ARG A 629 -11.89 10.38 -8.02
N VAL A 630 -12.91 9.67 -7.57
CA VAL A 630 -13.87 10.20 -6.61
C VAL A 630 -13.30 9.99 -5.21
N GLU A 631 -12.95 11.08 -4.56
CA GLU A 631 -12.41 11.14 -3.20
C GLU A 631 -13.24 12.13 -2.39
N PHE A 632 -13.07 12.11 -1.06
CA PHE A 632 -13.63 13.13 -0.19
C PHE A 632 -12.56 13.84 0.66
N LEU A 633 -12.87 15.05 1.06
CA LEU A 633 -12.23 15.81 2.13
C LEU A 633 -13.34 16.24 3.09
N ALA A 634 -13.26 15.81 4.35
CA ALA A 634 -14.27 16.07 5.37
C ALA A 634 -13.67 16.96 6.48
N PRO A 635 -14.25 18.13 6.79
CA PRO A 635 -13.86 18.92 7.94
C PRO A 635 -14.18 18.15 9.24
N VAL A 636 -13.44 18.42 10.30
CA VAL A 636 -13.69 17.86 11.63
C VAL A 636 -13.97 19.03 12.56
N GLU A 637 -15.24 19.26 12.85
CA GLU A 637 -15.69 20.44 13.60
C GLU A 637 -16.09 20.13 15.04
N ASN A 638 -16.39 18.86 15.36
CA ASN A 638 -16.69 18.50 16.74
C ASN A 638 -15.45 18.74 17.62
N PRO A 639 -15.49 19.60 18.65
CA PRO A 639 -14.30 20.04 19.39
C PRO A 639 -13.49 18.88 19.96
N THR A 640 -14.15 17.83 20.48
CA THR A 640 -13.43 16.69 21.06
C THR A 640 -12.72 15.86 19.99
N VAL A 641 -13.37 15.62 18.86
CA VAL A 641 -12.78 14.88 17.73
C VAL A 641 -11.65 15.69 17.11
N HIS A 642 -11.85 17.00 16.97
CA HIS A 642 -10.85 17.96 16.52
C HIS A 642 -9.58 17.87 17.38
N ASP A 643 -9.71 17.98 18.71
CA ASP A 643 -8.59 17.92 19.64
C ASP A 643 -7.90 16.54 19.62
N GLN A 644 -8.67 15.46 19.49
CA GLN A 644 -8.11 14.11 19.39
C GLN A 644 -7.22 13.94 18.16
N ILE A 645 -7.64 14.46 17.02
CA ILE A 645 -6.84 14.38 15.78
C ILE A 645 -5.64 15.33 15.88
N LEU A 646 -5.86 16.56 16.30
CA LEU A 646 -4.84 17.59 16.32
C LEU A 646 -3.78 17.32 17.41
N ASP A 647 -4.19 17.25 18.68
CA ASP A 647 -3.28 17.23 19.82
C ASP A 647 -2.69 15.84 20.09
N GLN A 648 -3.32 14.76 19.58
CA GLN A 648 -2.83 13.41 19.77
C GLN A 648 -2.27 12.84 18.47
N VAL A 649 -3.07 12.65 17.43
CA VAL A 649 -2.59 11.98 16.21
C VAL A 649 -1.50 12.78 15.52
N MET A 650 -1.75 14.08 15.24
CA MET A 650 -0.78 14.91 14.51
C MET A 650 0.45 15.20 15.36
N VAL A 651 0.29 15.58 16.63
CA VAL A 651 1.44 15.87 17.50
C VAL A 651 2.30 14.61 17.70
N ALA A 652 1.71 13.40 17.90
CA ALA A 652 2.48 12.16 18.03
C ALA A 652 3.33 11.88 16.79
N ASN A 653 2.76 12.07 15.60
CA ASN A 653 3.49 11.91 14.34
C ASN A 653 4.64 12.92 14.21
N LEU A 654 4.43 14.16 14.61
CA LEU A 654 5.46 15.23 14.54
C LEU A 654 6.61 14.98 15.53
N ILE A 655 6.34 14.50 16.73
CA ILE A 655 7.37 14.29 17.77
C ILE A 655 8.05 12.93 17.73
N ASP A 656 7.57 11.99 16.91
CA ASP A 656 8.21 10.68 16.75
C ASP A 656 9.68 10.81 16.35
N THR A 657 10.54 10.01 16.97
CA THR A 657 11.99 10.01 16.71
C THR A 657 12.55 8.62 16.45
N GLU A 658 11.84 7.56 16.84
CA GLU A 658 12.33 6.19 16.68
C GLU A 658 12.04 5.60 15.29
N GLN A 659 10.98 6.08 14.61
CA GLN A 659 10.47 5.54 13.36
C GLN A 659 10.45 6.57 12.22
N SER A 660 11.25 7.62 12.35
CA SER A 660 11.18 8.80 11.50
C SER A 660 12.47 9.05 10.72
N TRP A 661 12.30 9.48 9.48
CA TRP A 661 13.35 10.01 8.61
C TRP A 661 13.00 11.45 8.22
N VAL A 662 14.00 12.29 8.12
CA VAL A 662 13.88 13.67 7.63
C VAL A 662 14.42 13.73 6.20
N LEU A 663 13.65 14.36 5.31
CA LEU A 663 14.05 14.62 3.95
C LEU A 663 14.82 15.95 3.88
N ASP A 664 15.99 15.92 3.26
CA ASP A 664 16.77 17.11 2.96
C ASP A 664 16.48 17.70 1.56
N ARG A 665 17.07 18.85 1.27
CA ARG A 665 16.92 19.54 -0.02
C ARG A 665 17.51 18.78 -1.21
N ASP A 666 18.38 17.83 -0.98
CA ASP A 666 19.09 17.06 -2.01
C ASP A 666 18.39 15.72 -2.30
N GLY A 667 17.32 15.39 -1.54
CA GLY A 667 16.50 14.19 -1.73
C GLY A 667 16.90 13.01 -0.84
N HIS A 668 17.83 13.22 0.09
CA HIS A 668 18.26 12.16 1.00
C HIS A 668 17.35 12.12 2.23
N TYR A 669 17.04 10.91 2.65
CA TYR A 669 16.33 10.65 3.90
C TYR A 669 17.32 10.19 4.97
N THR A 670 17.41 10.97 6.04
CA THR A 670 18.24 10.64 7.20
C THR A 670 17.35 10.21 8.36
N ARG A 671 17.62 9.01 8.92
CA ARG A 671 16.92 8.53 10.10
C ARG A 671 17.22 9.45 11.30
N LEU A 672 16.17 9.78 12.05
CA LEU A 672 16.34 10.58 13.26
C LEU A 672 17.01 9.75 14.36
N GLU A 673 17.98 10.37 15.02
CA GLU A 673 18.54 9.85 16.27
C GLU A 673 17.53 10.10 17.41
N PRO A 674 17.18 9.06 18.20
CA PRO A 674 16.16 9.20 19.25
C PRO A 674 16.50 10.23 20.35
N GLY A 675 17.79 10.55 20.56
CA GLY A 675 18.27 11.48 21.56
C GLY A 675 17.90 11.06 22.99
N ASP A 676 17.95 12.01 23.95
CA ASP A 676 17.68 11.75 25.37
C ASP A 676 16.21 11.47 25.71
N ARG A 677 15.31 11.76 24.78
CA ARG A 677 13.85 11.53 24.95
C ARG A 677 13.29 10.81 23.73
N PRO A 678 13.52 9.49 23.62
CA PRO A 678 12.98 8.70 22.53
C PRO A 678 11.44 8.71 22.57
N PHE A 679 10.81 8.81 21.42
CA PHE A 679 9.36 8.71 21.29
C PHE A 679 9.02 7.85 20.08
N ASN A 680 8.22 6.80 20.34
CA ASN A 680 7.71 5.87 19.34
C ASN A 680 6.19 6.00 19.28
N LEU A 681 5.67 6.54 18.19
CA LEU A 681 4.24 6.81 18.06
C LEU A 681 3.39 5.52 18.08
N HIS A 682 3.87 4.42 17.46
CA HIS A 682 3.11 3.17 17.46
C HIS A 682 2.99 2.58 18.87
N ARG A 683 4.08 2.57 19.64
CA ARG A 683 4.08 2.14 21.04
C ARG A 683 3.19 3.04 21.90
N TYR A 684 3.24 4.35 21.66
CA TYR A 684 2.39 5.31 22.37
C TYR A 684 0.91 4.97 22.18
N PHE A 685 0.43 4.79 20.94
CA PHE A 685 -0.97 4.49 20.69
C PHE A 685 -1.39 3.07 21.10
N MET A 686 -0.47 2.09 21.08
CA MET A 686 -0.75 0.76 21.62
C MET A 686 -0.97 0.77 23.13
N THR A 687 -0.34 1.67 23.87
CA THR A 687 -0.35 1.68 25.35
C THR A 687 -1.27 2.73 25.95
N ASN A 688 -1.68 3.75 25.20
CA ASN A 688 -2.50 4.84 25.72
C ASN A 688 -3.99 4.61 25.48
N PRO A 689 -4.87 5.29 26.25
CA PRO A 689 -6.32 5.19 26.10
C PRO A 689 -6.82 5.50 24.71
N SER A 690 -7.98 4.94 24.37
CA SER A 690 -8.69 5.15 23.12
C SER A 690 -8.97 6.64 22.82
N LEU A 691 -8.87 7.02 21.55
CA LEU A 691 -9.25 8.36 21.09
C LEU A 691 -10.77 8.58 21.12
N SER A 692 -11.57 7.53 20.84
CA SER A 692 -13.03 7.63 20.68
C SER A 692 -13.81 7.96 21.94
N GLY A 693 -13.15 7.90 23.08
CA GLY A 693 -13.71 8.21 24.41
C GLY A 693 -12.83 7.63 25.48
N ARG A 694 -12.87 8.23 26.64
CA ARG A 694 -12.01 7.83 27.76
C ARG A 694 -12.75 7.03 28.82
N GLY A 695 -14.10 7.07 28.82
CA GLY A 695 -14.95 6.33 29.77
C GLY A 695 -14.41 6.25 31.17
N ALA A 696 -14.61 5.14 31.85
CA ALA A 696 -14.06 4.85 33.17
C ALA A 696 -12.51 4.86 33.24
N ALA A 697 -11.80 4.84 32.10
CA ALA A 697 -10.34 4.95 32.07
C ALA A 697 -9.84 6.35 32.52
N GLN A 698 -10.69 7.36 32.55
CA GLN A 698 -10.37 8.66 33.17
C GLN A 698 -10.16 8.55 34.69
N GLU A 699 -10.73 7.55 35.34
CA GLU A 699 -10.56 7.30 36.75
C GLU A 699 -9.16 6.74 37.10
N HIS A 700 -8.40 6.25 36.11
CA HIS A 700 -7.15 5.53 36.30
C HIS A 700 -5.87 6.24 35.84
N GLY A 701 -5.94 7.51 35.44
CA GLY A 701 -4.76 8.33 35.14
C GLY A 701 -5.00 9.40 34.08
N ALA A 702 -4.32 10.55 34.22
CA ALA A 702 -4.33 11.61 33.21
C ALA A 702 -3.67 11.10 31.92
N VAL A 703 -4.31 11.32 30.79
CA VAL A 703 -3.70 11.05 29.47
C VAL A 703 -2.46 11.94 29.35
N PRO A 704 -1.30 11.39 28.95
CA PRO A 704 -0.12 12.20 28.73
C PRO A 704 -0.41 13.32 27.72
N THR A 705 -0.22 14.56 28.13
CA THR A 705 -0.33 15.68 27.21
C THR A 705 0.92 15.69 26.34
N LEU A 706 0.75 15.45 25.04
CA LEU A 706 1.83 15.57 24.08
C LEU A 706 2.13 17.05 23.84
N ARG A 707 3.42 17.38 23.75
CA ARG A 707 3.87 18.75 23.44
C ARG A 707 4.88 18.70 22.33
N LEU A 708 4.78 19.63 21.41
CA LEU A 708 5.82 19.85 20.42
C LEU A 708 7.13 20.19 21.15
N ARG A 709 8.23 19.61 20.71
CA ARG A 709 9.56 20.03 21.16
C ARG A 709 9.75 21.47 20.73
N GLY A 710 10.27 22.30 21.63
CA GLY A 710 10.60 23.70 21.31
C GLY A 710 11.43 23.75 20.03
N ARG A 711 11.06 24.62 19.11
CA ARG A 711 11.83 24.87 17.89
C ARG A 711 13.19 25.42 18.32
N ALA A 712 14.27 24.68 18.05
CA ALA A 712 15.64 25.20 18.19
C ALA A 712 15.96 26.11 17.01
#